data_4153e5931a9f5bace1db677994e86eb2
#
_entry.id   4153e5931a9f5bace1db677994e86eb2
#
_cell.length_a   1.000
_cell.length_b   1.000
_cell.length_c   1.000
_cell.angle_alpha   90.00
_cell.angle_beta   90.00
_cell.angle_gamma   90.00
#
_symmetry.space_group_name_H-M   'P 1'
#
loop_
_entity.id
_entity.type
_entity.pdbx_description
1 polymer ?
#
loop_
_entity_poly.entity_id
_entity_poly.type
_entity_poly.pdbx_seq_one_letter_code
_entity_poly.pdbx_strand_id
1 'polypeptide(L)'
;MRMTEIRKSYQHWWRWGIMLLGILMICNAEEKLWVTVYYGVPVWKEATTTLFCASDAKAYDTEVHNVWATHACVPTDPNPQEVELKNVTENFNMWKNNMVEQMHEDIISLWDQSLKPCVKLTPLCVTLNCTDLRNATNGNDTNTTSSSRGMVGGGEMKNCSFNITTNIRGKVQKEYALFYKLDIAPIDNNSNNRYRLISCNTSVITQACPKVSFEPIPIHYCAPAGFAILKCKDKKFNGKGPCTNVSTVQCTHGIRPVVSTQLLLNGSLAEEEVVIRSANFADNAKIIIVQLNESVEINCTRPNNNTRKSIHIGPGRAFYTTGEIIGDIRQAHCNLSRAKWNDTLNKIVIKLREQFGNKTIVFKHSSGGDPEIVTHSFNCGGEFFYCDSTQLFNSTWNVTEESNNTVENNTITLPCRIKQIINMWQEVGRTMYAPPIRGQIRCSSNITGLLLTRDGGPEDNKTEVFRPGGGDMRDNWRSELYKYKVVKIEPLGVAPTKAKRRVVQREKRAVGIGAVFLGFLGAAGSTMGAAAMTLTVQARLLLSGIVQQQNNLLRAIEAQQHLLQLTVWGIKQLQARVLAVERYLRDQQLLGIWGCSGKLICTTAAPWNASWSNKSLNKIWDNMTWIEWDREINNYTSIIYSLIEESQNQQEKNEQELLELDKWASLWNWFDITKWLWYIKIFIMIVGGLIGLRIVFSVLSIVNRVRQGYSPLSFQTHLPASRGPDRPGGIEEEGGERDRDRSGPLVNGFLALIWVDLRSLFLFSYHRLRDLLLIVTRIVELLGRRGWEVLKYWWNLLQYWSQELKNSAVSLLNATAVAVAEGTDRVIEVLQRAVRTILHIPRRIRQGLERALL
;
A
#
# COMPACT_ATOMS: atom_id res chain seq x y z
N MET A 1 74.40 -21.75 50.39
CA MET A 1 73.42 -22.41 49.46
C MET A 1 71.91 -22.33 49.91
N ARG A 2 71.55 -21.71 50.97
CA ARG A 2 70.12 -21.63 51.47
C ARG A 2 69.40 -20.28 51.14
N MET A 3 70.06 -19.27 50.72
CA MET A 3 69.41 -17.99 50.40
C MET A 3 68.91 -17.80 48.95
N THR A 4 69.38 -18.62 48.02
CA THR A 4 69.03 -18.53 46.62
C THR A 4 67.77 -19.29 46.26
N GLU A 5 67.45 -20.30 47.03
CA GLU A 5 66.19 -21.08 46.82
C GLU A 5 64.96 -20.33 47.35
N ILE A 6 65.07 -19.63 48.46
CA ILE A 6 63.94 -18.81 49.04
C ILE A 6 63.57 -17.68 48.06
N ARG A 7 64.53 -17.11 47.37
CA ARG A 7 64.31 -16.02 46.40
C ARG A 7 63.62 -16.51 45.12
N LYS A 8 63.86 -17.73 44.66
CA LYS A 8 63.16 -18.35 43.54
C LYS A 8 61.72 -18.77 43.89
N SER A 9 61.48 -19.21 45.13
CA SER A 9 60.11 -19.52 45.57
C SER A 9 59.24 -18.28 45.67
N TYR A 10 59.76 -17.16 46.20
CA TYR A 10 58.99 -15.88 46.23
C TYR A 10 58.69 -15.31 44.86
N GLN A 11 59.60 -15.45 43.87
CA GLN A 11 59.33 -15.03 42.49
C GLN A 11 58.26 -15.91 41.81
N HIS A 12 58.19 -17.20 42.12
CA HIS A 12 57.10 -18.08 41.65
C HIS A 12 55.76 -17.73 42.26
N TRP A 13 55.71 -17.46 43.55
CA TRP A 13 54.49 -17.03 44.23
C TRP A 13 53.97 -15.66 43.73
N TRP A 14 54.85 -14.75 43.44
CA TRP A 14 54.46 -13.46 42.87
C TRP A 14 53.95 -13.58 41.44
N ARG A 15 54.52 -14.46 40.63
CA ARG A 15 54.04 -14.77 39.30
C ARG A 15 52.67 -15.44 39.33
N TRP A 16 52.44 -16.36 40.23
CA TRP A 16 51.13 -17.00 40.44
C TRP A 16 50.09 -16.02 41.00
N GLY A 17 50.50 -15.14 41.88
CA GLY A 17 49.64 -14.08 42.44
C GLY A 17 49.23 -13.07 41.36
N ILE A 18 50.12 -12.65 40.47
CA ILE A 18 49.79 -11.77 39.34
C ILE A 18 48.96 -12.49 38.29
N MET A 19 49.19 -13.76 38.05
CA MET A 19 48.38 -14.58 37.15
C MET A 19 46.95 -14.82 37.73
N LEU A 20 46.84 -15.04 39.02
CA LEU A 20 45.53 -15.18 39.72
C LEU A 20 44.78 -13.85 39.77
N LEU A 21 45.47 -12.74 39.98
CA LEU A 21 44.92 -11.37 39.91
C LEU A 21 44.49 -11.03 38.47
N GLY A 22 45.28 -11.46 37.47
CA GLY A 22 44.92 -11.33 36.03
C GLY A 22 43.69 -12.17 35.70
N ILE A 23 43.62 -13.39 36.20
CA ILE A 23 42.43 -14.26 36.01
C ILE A 23 41.21 -13.71 36.75
N LEU A 24 41.37 -13.19 37.99
CA LEU A 24 40.30 -12.52 38.75
C LEU A 24 39.84 -11.22 38.09
N MET A 25 40.73 -10.44 37.46
CA MET A 25 40.37 -9.29 36.67
C MET A 25 39.64 -9.68 35.37
N ILE A 26 39.96 -10.81 34.76
CA ILE A 26 39.27 -11.32 33.58
C ILE A 26 37.90 -11.90 33.99
N CYS A 27 37.77 -12.48 35.19
CA CYS A 27 36.49 -12.99 35.69
C CYS A 27 35.48 -11.92 36.14
N ASN A 28 35.93 -10.68 36.40
CA ASN A 28 35.08 -9.55 36.76
C ASN A 28 34.83 -8.56 35.63
N ALA A 29 35.03 -8.98 34.36
CA ALA A 29 34.55 -8.22 33.23
C ALA A 29 33.02 -8.32 33.21
N GLU A 30 32.35 -7.29 33.72
CA GLU A 30 30.93 -7.11 33.44
C GLU A 30 30.71 -7.32 31.94
N GLU A 31 29.91 -8.32 31.62
CA GLU A 31 29.57 -8.60 30.22
C GLU A 31 28.89 -7.38 29.59
N LYS A 32 29.64 -6.57 28.88
CA LYS A 32 29.07 -5.42 28.18
C LYS A 32 28.13 -5.90 27.10
N LEU A 33 26.89 -5.46 27.20
CA LEU A 33 25.86 -5.72 26.20
C LEU A 33 25.85 -4.59 25.16
N TRP A 34 25.49 -4.93 23.94
CA TRP A 34 25.43 -4.02 22.81
C TRP A 34 24.05 -4.07 22.16
N VAL A 35 23.65 -2.96 21.58
CA VAL A 35 22.39 -2.88 20.85
C VAL A 35 22.51 -3.63 19.51
N THR A 36 21.58 -4.52 19.24
CA THR A 36 21.44 -5.19 17.95
C THR A 36 20.10 -4.82 17.34
N VAL A 37 20.10 -4.45 16.07
CA VAL A 37 18.91 -4.07 15.32
C VAL A 37 18.36 -5.29 14.58
N TYR A 38 17.07 -5.51 14.72
CA TYR A 38 16.32 -6.57 14.05
C TYR A 38 15.29 -5.97 13.13
N TYR A 39 15.22 -6.43 11.90
CA TYR A 39 14.18 -6.04 10.95
C TYR A 39 13.32 -7.24 10.58
N GLY A 40 12.00 -7.08 10.66
CA GLY A 40 11.03 -8.15 10.45
C GLY A 40 10.53 -8.75 11.76
N VAL A 41 10.63 -8.05 12.89
CA VAL A 41 10.07 -8.53 14.16
C VAL A 41 8.54 -8.53 14.11
N PRO A 42 7.87 -9.55 14.68
CA PRO A 42 6.43 -9.67 14.68
C PRO A 42 5.79 -8.80 15.77
N VAL A 43 5.86 -7.49 15.61
CA VAL A 43 5.27 -6.49 16.50
C VAL A 43 4.27 -5.67 15.71
N TRP A 44 3.12 -5.40 16.34
CA TRP A 44 2.10 -4.54 15.76
C TRP A 44 1.53 -3.58 16.78
N LYS A 45 0.97 -2.49 16.28
CA LYS A 45 0.18 -1.50 17.04
C LYS A 45 -1.14 -1.27 16.33
N GLU A 46 -2.18 -0.99 17.10
CA GLU A 46 -3.45 -0.57 16.53
C GLU A 46 -3.26 0.72 15.73
N ALA A 47 -3.73 0.74 14.49
CA ALA A 47 -3.65 1.89 13.63
C ALA A 47 -4.81 1.89 12.63
N THR A 48 -5.13 3.08 12.16
CA THR A 48 -6.11 3.28 11.10
C THR A 48 -5.38 3.46 9.78
N THR A 49 -5.88 2.81 8.74
CA THR A 49 -5.37 2.95 7.38
C THR A 49 -6.47 2.81 6.37
N THR A 50 -6.21 3.25 5.16
CA THR A 50 -7.12 3.03 4.03
C THR A 50 -7.01 1.60 3.54
N LEU A 51 -8.11 0.86 3.64
CA LEU A 51 -8.23 -0.50 3.14
C LEU A 51 -8.61 -0.49 1.66
N PHE A 52 -8.26 -1.51 0.93
CA PHE A 52 -8.70 -1.69 -0.44
C PHE A 52 -9.64 -2.90 -0.57
N CYS A 53 -10.38 -2.94 -1.68
CA CYS A 53 -11.36 -4.01 -1.91
C CYS A 53 -10.79 -5.14 -2.77
N ALA A 54 -11.27 -6.36 -2.50
CA ALA A 54 -11.14 -7.50 -3.38
C ALA A 54 -12.52 -8.09 -3.65
N SER A 55 -12.76 -8.60 -4.84
CA SER A 55 -14.01 -9.27 -5.22
C SER A 55 -13.75 -10.48 -6.09
N ASP A 56 -14.73 -11.38 -6.18
CA ASP A 56 -14.61 -12.58 -7.00
C ASP A 56 -14.53 -12.27 -8.49
N ALA A 57 -13.71 -13.04 -9.23
CA ALA A 57 -13.48 -12.85 -10.65
C ALA A 57 -14.75 -12.96 -11.52
N LYS A 58 -15.78 -13.66 -11.07
CA LYS A 58 -17.09 -13.76 -11.74
C LYS A 58 -17.84 -12.43 -11.88
N ALA A 59 -17.51 -11.43 -11.04
CA ALA A 59 -18.08 -10.09 -11.15
C ALA A 59 -17.63 -9.33 -12.41
N TYR A 60 -16.58 -9.78 -13.09
CA TYR A 60 -16.07 -9.17 -14.32
C TYR A 60 -16.75 -9.65 -15.59
N ASP A 61 -17.42 -10.81 -15.58
CA ASP A 61 -18.01 -11.44 -16.75
C ASP A 61 -19.41 -10.95 -17.09
N THR A 62 -20.02 -10.13 -16.24
CA THR A 62 -21.35 -9.56 -16.47
C THR A 62 -21.23 -8.13 -16.98
N GLU A 63 -21.79 -7.85 -18.15
CA GLU A 63 -21.91 -6.49 -18.72
C GLU A 63 -22.75 -5.53 -17.86
N VAL A 64 -23.28 -5.98 -16.74
CA VAL A 64 -24.13 -5.20 -15.83
C VAL A 64 -23.25 -4.39 -14.89
N HIS A 65 -23.29 -3.07 -15.03
CA HIS A 65 -22.69 -2.17 -14.06
C HIS A 65 -23.37 -2.34 -12.70
N ASN A 66 -22.55 -2.54 -11.65
CA ASN A 66 -23.00 -2.66 -10.27
C ASN A 66 -22.67 -1.39 -9.50
N VAL A 67 -23.58 -0.98 -8.58
CA VAL A 67 -23.35 0.16 -7.67
C VAL A 67 -22.06 0.00 -6.88
N TRP A 68 -21.71 -1.20 -6.52
CA TRP A 68 -20.55 -1.52 -5.69
C TRP A 68 -19.21 -1.40 -6.43
N ALA A 69 -19.23 -1.10 -7.74
CA ALA A 69 -18.05 -0.90 -8.57
C ALA A 69 -16.97 -2.01 -8.39
N THR A 70 -17.43 -3.26 -8.34
CA THR A 70 -16.55 -4.43 -8.10
C THR A 70 -15.52 -4.63 -9.20
N HIS A 71 -15.74 -4.07 -10.39
CA HIS A 71 -14.76 -4.04 -11.48
C HIS A 71 -13.47 -3.26 -11.12
N ALA A 72 -13.53 -2.35 -10.15
CA ALA A 72 -12.36 -1.63 -9.65
C ALA A 72 -11.64 -2.36 -8.51
N CYS A 73 -12.21 -3.45 -7.99
CA CYS A 73 -11.58 -4.27 -6.97
C CYS A 73 -10.57 -5.23 -7.59
N VAL A 74 -9.54 -5.56 -6.83
CA VAL A 74 -8.60 -6.63 -7.21
C VAL A 74 -9.29 -7.99 -7.13
N PRO A 75 -8.87 -8.99 -7.94
CA PRO A 75 -9.39 -10.34 -7.80
C PRO A 75 -9.09 -10.91 -6.42
N THR A 76 -10.04 -11.67 -5.88
CA THR A 76 -9.84 -12.40 -4.61
C THR A 76 -8.77 -13.48 -4.81
N ASP A 77 -7.89 -13.64 -3.84
CA ASP A 77 -6.94 -14.75 -3.81
C ASP A 77 -7.70 -16.08 -3.71
N PRO A 78 -7.46 -17.04 -4.65
CA PRO A 78 -8.12 -18.34 -4.60
C PRO A 78 -7.74 -19.17 -3.38
N ASN A 79 -6.58 -18.90 -2.77
CA ASN A 79 -6.09 -19.56 -1.55
C ASN A 79 -5.76 -18.54 -0.48
N PRO A 80 -6.76 -17.96 0.20
CA PRO A 80 -6.51 -17.01 1.27
C PRO A 80 -5.77 -17.71 2.40
N GLN A 81 -4.61 -17.17 2.75
CA GLN A 81 -3.82 -17.70 3.86
C GLN A 81 -4.29 -17.07 5.16
N GLU A 82 -4.66 -17.93 6.10
CA GLU A 82 -4.94 -17.55 7.48
C GLU A 82 -3.89 -18.21 8.37
N VAL A 83 -3.16 -17.40 9.11
CA VAL A 83 -2.13 -17.87 10.02
C VAL A 83 -2.63 -17.73 11.45
N GLU A 84 -2.74 -18.85 12.14
CA GLU A 84 -3.13 -18.84 13.55
C GLU A 84 -1.98 -18.36 14.44
N LEU A 85 -2.27 -17.36 15.27
CA LEU A 85 -1.30 -16.78 16.20
C LEU A 85 -1.40 -17.51 17.55
N LYS A 86 -0.53 -18.48 17.76
CA LYS A 86 -0.50 -19.24 19.02
C LYS A 86 0.01 -18.37 20.17
N ASN A 87 -0.60 -18.55 21.35
CA ASN A 87 -0.22 -17.83 22.59
C ASN A 87 -0.32 -16.30 22.49
N VAL A 88 -1.18 -15.79 21.63
CA VAL A 88 -1.45 -14.37 21.49
C VAL A 88 -2.85 -14.06 22.00
N THR A 89 -2.96 -13.10 22.91
CA THR A 89 -4.23 -12.53 23.36
C THR A 89 -4.28 -11.08 22.93
N GLU A 90 -5.31 -10.71 22.18
CA GLU A 90 -5.48 -9.38 21.62
C GLU A 90 -6.83 -8.79 22.06
N ASN A 91 -6.84 -7.52 22.39
CA ASN A 91 -8.06 -6.80 22.74
C ASN A 91 -8.74 -6.28 21.47
N PHE A 92 -10.04 -6.56 21.34
CA PHE A 92 -10.89 -6.05 20.29
C PHE A 92 -11.98 -5.14 20.86
N ASN A 93 -12.40 -4.20 20.06
CA ASN A 93 -13.56 -3.37 20.38
C ASN A 93 -14.31 -3.05 19.08
N MET A 94 -15.41 -3.77 18.85
CA MET A 94 -16.23 -3.59 17.65
C MET A 94 -16.88 -2.20 17.58
N TRP A 95 -17.11 -1.54 18.71
CA TRP A 95 -17.79 -0.25 18.79
C TRP A 95 -16.88 0.93 18.45
N LYS A 96 -15.58 0.74 18.50
CA LYS A 96 -14.54 1.72 18.12
C LYS A 96 -13.70 1.26 16.92
N ASN A 97 -14.24 0.38 16.11
CA ASN A 97 -13.53 -0.15 14.94
C ASN A 97 -13.65 0.83 13.76
N ASN A 98 -12.55 1.38 13.32
CA ASN A 98 -12.53 2.32 12.20
C ASN A 98 -12.86 1.67 10.84
N MET A 99 -12.78 0.34 10.72
CA MET A 99 -13.21 -0.37 9.51
C MET A 99 -14.67 -0.12 9.19
N VAL A 100 -15.51 -0.01 10.21
CA VAL A 100 -16.96 0.27 10.08
C VAL A 100 -17.19 1.66 9.49
N GLU A 101 -16.50 2.67 10.01
CA GLU A 101 -16.59 4.04 9.50
C GLU A 101 -16.12 4.11 8.04
N GLN A 102 -15.02 3.45 7.74
CA GLN A 102 -14.49 3.41 6.39
C GLN A 102 -15.42 2.70 5.43
N MET A 103 -15.99 1.55 5.81
CA MET A 103 -16.98 0.86 5.00
C MET A 103 -18.21 1.72 4.74
N HIS A 104 -18.70 2.42 5.76
CA HIS A 104 -19.85 3.31 5.64
C HIS A 104 -19.58 4.45 4.65
N GLU A 105 -18.45 5.12 4.76
CA GLU A 105 -18.06 6.17 3.83
C GLU A 105 -17.87 5.64 2.40
N ASP A 106 -17.31 4.46 2.25
CA ASP A 106 -17.14 3.83 0.95
C ASP A 106 -18.47 3.50 0.27
N ILE A 107 -19.39 2.93 1.03
CA ILE A 107 -20.72 2.59 0.52
C ILE A 107 -21.47 3.86 0.08
N ILE A 108 -21.45 4.92 0.89
CA ILE A 108 -22.06 6.20 0.54
C ILE A 108 -21.40 6.79 -0.72
N SER A 109 -20.08 6.79 -0.79
CA SER A 109 -19.36 7.36 -1.92
C SER A 109 -19.60 6.60 -3.22
N LEU A 110 -19.66 5.27 -3.16
CA LEU A 110 -19.98 4.43 -4.32
C LEU A 110 -21.39 4.67 -4.82
N TRP A 111 -22.33 4.84 -3.91
CA TRP A 111 -23.71 5.16 -4.26
C TRP A 111 -23.82 6.50 -4.94
N ASP A 112 -23.21 7.55 -4.40
CA ASP A 112 -23.18 8.86 -4.99
C ASP A 112 -22.50 8.86 -6.36
N GLN A 113 -21.43 8.13 -6.50
CA GLN A 113 -20.73 7.96 -7.79
C GLN A 113 -21.63 7.28 -8.83
N SER A 114 -22.41 6.30 -8.45
CA SER A 114 -23.32 5.60 -9.36
C SER A 114 -24.47 6.50 -9.85
N LEU A 115 -24.88 7.47 -9.04
CA LEU A 115 -25.95 8.42 -9.37
C LEU A 115 -25.45 9.65 -10.16
N LYS A 116 -24.18 9.96 -10.10
CA LYS A 116 -23.61 11.17 -10.70
C LYS A 116 -23.88 11.34 -12.21
N PRO A 117 -23.72 10.29 -13.05
CA PRO A 117 -24.00 10.38 -14.49
C PRO A 117 -25.49 10.22 -14.81
N CYS A 118 -26.35 10.01 -13.83
CA CYS A 118 -27.74 9.66 -14.04
C CYS A 118 -28.63 10.91 -14.18
N VAL A 119 -29.84 10.68 -14.73
CA VAL A 119 -30.78 11.74 -15.05
C VAL A 119 -31.35 12.38 -13.79
N LYS A 120 -31.32 13.73 -13.73
CA LYS A 120 -31.97 14.52 -12.68
C LYS A 120 -33.42 14.81 -13.06
N LEU A 121 -34.35 14.56 -12.16
CA LEU A 121 -35.76 14.67 -12.37
C LEU A 121 -36.36 16.05 -12.03
N THR A 122 -35.55 17.11 -12.06
CA THR A 122 -36.00 18.48 -11.79
C THR A 122 -37.22 18.90 -12.66
N PRO A 123 -37.33 18.52 -13.94
CA PRO A 123 -38.50 18.85 -14.78
C PRO A 123 -39.80 18.20 -14.32
N LEU A 124 -39.72 17.19 -13.45
CA LEU A 124 -40.91 16.48 -12.91
C LEU A 124 -41.45 17.09 -11.61
N CYS A 125 -40.79 18.08 -11.05
CA CYS A 125 -41.28 18.83 -9.91
C CYS A 125 -42.35 19.82 -10.34
N VAL A 126 -43.47 19.31 -10.86
CA VAL A 126 -44.64 20.02 -11.34
C VAL A 126 -45.89 19.53 -10.56
N THR A 127 -46.97 20.28 -10.65
CA THR A 127 -48.22 19.84 -10.07
C THR A 127 -48.75 18.60 -10.81
N LEU A 128 -49.00 17.55 -10.03
CA LEU A 128 -49.57 16.31 -10.53
C LEU A 128 -51.07 16.31 -10.24
N ASN A 129 -51.88 15.93 -11.21
CA ASN A 129 -53.27 15.66 -11.03
C ASN A 129 -53.49 14.16 -10.91
N CYS A 130 -53.71 13.67 -9.71
CA CYS A 130 -53.76 12.25 -9.39
C CYS A 130 -55.17 11.78 -9.04
N THR A 131 -55.55 10.65 -9.58
CA THR A 131 -56.80 9.93 -9.31
C THR A 131 -56.50 8.53 -8.81
N ASP A 132 -57.37 7.99 -7.99
CA ASP A 132 -57.23 6.61 -7.52
C ASP A 132 -57.38 5.62 -8.67
N LEU A 133 -56.56 4.59 -8.66
CA LEU A 133 -56.65 3.50 -9.60
C LEU A 133 -57.84 2.62 -9.23
N ARG A 134 -58.97 2.77 -9.92
CA ARG A 134 -60.13 1.91 -9.71
C ARG A 134 -59.89 0.57 -10.38
N ASN A 135 -60.15 -0.52 -9.66
CA ASN A 135 -60.19 -1.85 -10.25
C ASN A 135 -61.22 -1.83 -11.39
N ALA A 136 -60.79 -2.16 -12.58
CA ALA A 136 -61.65 -2.40 -13.73
C ALA A 136 -62.35 -3.77 -13.55
N THR A 137 -63.13 -3.90 -12.50
CA THR A 137 -64.11 -4.97 -12.40
C THR A 137 -65.45 -4.38 -12.77
N ASN A 138 -66.03 -4.95 -13.78
CA ASN A 138 -67.33 -4.65 -14.36
C ASN A 138 -68.39 -4.34 -13.30
N GLY A 139 -69.22 -3.37 -13.68
CA GLY A 139 -70.35 -2.91 -12.87
C GLY A 139 -71.28 -3.99 -12.41
N ASN A 140 -72.04 -3.62 -11.39
CA ASN A 140 -73.13 -4.33 -10.74
C ASN A 140 -72.74 -5.48 -9.80
N ASP A 141 -72.35 -5.11 -8.57
CA ASP A 141 -72.89 -5.79 -7.39
C ASP A 141 -72.71 -4.90 -6.14
N THR A 142 -73.76 -4.19 -5.84
CA THR A 142 -73.95 -3.59 -4.52
C THR A 142 -74.52 -4.68 -3.62
N ASN A 143 -73.77 -5.47 -3.00
CA ASN A 143 -73.97 -6.21 -1.77
C ASN A 143 -72.98 -7.35 -1.63
N THR A 144 -71.89 -7.09 -0.97
CA THR A 144 -71.23 -8.21 -0.29
C THR A 144 -70.64 -7.69 1.03
N THR A 145 -71.21 -8.23 2.03
CA THR A 145 -70.83 -8.21 3.45
C THR A 145 -69.36 -8.58 3.64
N SER A 146 -68.75 -7.81 4.52
CA SER A 146 -67.50 -7.95 5.17
C SER A 146 -66.98 -9.38 5.48
N SER A 147 -66.32 -10.06 4.54
CA SER A 147 -65.55 -11.23 4.89
C SER A 147 -64.49 -11.65 3.79
N SER A 148 -63.76 -10.72 3.27
CA SER A 148 -62.56 -11.08 2.52
C SER A 148 -61.40 -10.16 2.91
N ARG A 149 -60.69 -10.56 3.96
CA ARG A 149 -59.46 -9.96 4.46
C ARG A 149 -58.25 -10.12 3.51
N GLY A 150 -58.48 -10.13 2.18
CA GLY A 150 -57.41 -10.37 1.19
C GLY A 150 -57.26 -9.35 0.07
N MET A 151 -58.13 -8.31 -0.01
CA MET A 151 -58.14 -7.35 -1.11
C MET A 151 -58.11 -5.89 -0.65
N VAL A 152 -57.01 -5.46 -0.08
CA VAL A 152 -56.76 -4.03 0.19
C VAL A 152 -55.52 -3.58 -0.61
N GLY A 153 -55.60 -3.65 -1.95
CA GLY A 153 -54.54 -3.13 -2.82
C GLY A 153 -54.94 -1.92 -3.67
N GLY A 154 -56.23 -1.61 -3.75
CA GLY A 154 -56.74 -0.60 -4.67
C GLY A 154 -56.43 0.86 -4.38
N GLY A 155 -55.92 1.17 -3.19
CA GLY A 155 -55.61 2.54 -2.77
C GLY A 155 -54.16 2.94 -2.68
N GLU A 156 -53.22 2.02 -2.99
CA GLU A 156 -51.79 2.28 -2.82
C GLU A 156 -51.13 2.95 -4.04
N MET A 157 -51.75 2.87 -5.21
CA MET A 157 -51.22 3.51 -6.44
C MET A 157 -52.23 4.51 -6.97
N LYS A 158 -51.69 5.62 -7.48
CA LYS A 158 -52.49 6.67 -8.12
C LYS A 158 -52.03 6.85 -9.57
N ASN A 159 -52.98 7.13 -10.45
CA ASN A 159 -52.70 7.55 -11.81
C ASN A 159 -52.62 9.08 -11.83
N CYS A 160 -51.44 9.58 -12.07
CA CYS A 160 -51.10 10.98 -12.11
C CYS A 160 -50.87 11.49 -13.53
N SER A 161 -51.55 12.57 -13.89
CA SER A 161 -51.29 13.29 -15.13
C SER A 161 -50.55 14.57 -14.86
N PHE A 162 -49.62 14.91 -15.73
CA PHE A 162 -48.77 16.11 -15.59
C PHE A 162 -48.33 16.61 -16.95
N ASN A 163 -47.92 17.88 -16.98
CA ASN A 163 -47.43 18.54 -18.20
C ASN A 163 -45.95 18.59 -18.15
N ILE A 164 -45.29 18.05 -19.20
CA ILE A 164 -43.83 18.11 -19.39
C ILE A 164 -43.49 19.04 -20.53
N THR A 165 -42.49 19.90 -20.32
CA THR A 165 -41.90 20.71 -21.34
C THR A 165 -40.76 19.96 -22.00
N THR A 166 -40.92 19.55 -23.26
CA THR A 166 -39.82 18.99 -24.05
C THR A 166 -38.98 20.11 -24.61
N ASN A 167 -37.67 20.04 -24.48
CA ASN A 167 -36.72 21.11 -24.89
C ASN A 167 -36.69 21.40 -26.38
N ILE A 168 -37.32 20.59 -27.21
CA ILE A 168 -37.40 20.82 -28.65
C ILE A 168 -38.65 21.63 -28.94
N ARG A 169 -38.55 22.94 -29.07
CA ARG A 169 -39.59 23.90 -29.45
C ARG A 169 -40.65 24.26 -28.39
N GLY A 170 -40.37 24.10 -27.07
CA GLY A 170 -41.32 24.56 -26.03
C GLY A 170 -42.66 23.87 -26.03
N LYS A 171 -42.82 22.71 -26.69
CA LYS A 171 -44.09 21.97 -26.68
C LYS A 171 -44.30 21.35 -25.32
N VAL A 172 -45.40 21.74 -24.68
CA VAL A 172 -45.89 21.12 -23.47
C VAL A 172 -46.66 19.88 -23.89
N GLN A 173 -46.30 18.72 -23.40
CA GLN A 173 -47.02 17.47 -23.58
C GLN A 173 -47.67 17.05 -22.26
N LYS A 174 -48.88 16.60 -22.32
CA LYS A 174 -49.56 15.98 -21.20
C LYS A 174 -49.18 14.49 -21.17
N GLU A 175 -48.59 14.07 -20.05
CA GLU A 175 -48.24 12.66 -19.82
C GLU A 175 -48.93 12.17 -18.54
N TYR A 176 -48.97 10.85 -18.42
CA TYR A 176 -49.50 10.16 -17.24
C TYR A 176 -48.54 9.07 -16.79
N ALA A 177 -48.53 8.81 -15.50
CA ALA A 177 -47.73 7.77 -14.88
C ALA A 177 -48.45 7.25 -13.62
N LEU A 178 -48.14 6.02 -13.25
CA LEU A 178 -48.59 5.47 -11.97
C LEU A 178 -47.49 5.71 -10.91
N PHE A 179 -47.91 6.31 -9.79
CA PHE A 179 -47.06 6.53 -8.63
C PHE A 179 -47.64 5.83 -7.41
N TYR A 180 -46.76 5.37 -6.55
CA TYR A 180 -47.16 4.90 -5.23
C TYR A 180 -47.57 6.08 -4.34
N LYS A 181 -48.56 5.87 -3.51
CA LYS A 181 -49.08 6.91 -2.59
C LYS A 181 -47.97 7.47 -1.67
N LEU A 182 -46.98 6.67 -1.30
CA LEU A 182 -45.85 7.10 -0.48
C LEU A 182 -44.87 8.07 -1.20
N ASP A 183 -44.92 8.11 -2.53
CA ASP A 183 -44.02 8.96 -3.32
C ASP A 183 -44.61 10.34 -3.64
N ILE A 184 -45.87 10.56 -3.36
CA ILE A 184 -46.57 11.81 -3.63
C ILE A 184 -47.08 12.45 -2.36
N ALA A 185 -47.04 13.76 -2.30
CA ALA A 185 -47.57 14.55 -1.19
C ALA A 185 -48.62 15.54 -1.69
N PRO A 186 -49.76 15.73 -0.98
CA PRO A 186 -50.72 16.74 -1.34
C PRO A 186 -50.16 18.13 -1.24
N ILE A 187 -50.51 19.02 -2.17
CA ILE A 187 -50.06 20.42 -2.16
C ILE A 187 -50.90 21.23 -1.17
N ASP A 188 -52.21 21.04 -1.19
CA ASP A 188 -53.18 21.72 -0.31
C ASP A 188 -54.09 20.70 0.37
N ASN A 189 -54.36 20.92 1.64
CA ASN A 189 -55.27 20.05 2.42
C ASN A 189 -56.73 20.03 1.90
N ASN A 190 -57.12 21.02 1.11
CA ASN A 190 -58.49 21.16 0.59
C ASN A 190 -58.65 20.77 -0.89
N SER A 191 -57.60 20.43 -1.60
CA SER A 191 -57.67 20.02 -3.01
C SER A 191 -57.50 18.51 -3.13
N ASN A 192 -58.53 17.81 -3.44
CA ASN A 192 -58.55 16.33 -3.45
C ASN A 192 -57.68 15.66 -4.53
N ASN A 193 -57.14 16.40 -5.52
CA ASN A 193 -56.46 15.77 -6.67
C ASN A 193 -55.11 16.39 -7.03
N ARG A 194 -54.66 17.40 -6.28
CA ARG A 194 -53.36 18.08 -6.59
C ARG A 194 -52.25 17.57 -5.69
N TYR A 195 -51.25 16.97 -6.31
CA TYR A 195 -50.10 16.38 -5.63
C TYR A 195 -48.79 16.89 -6.23
N ARG A 196 -47.72 16.68 -5.53
CA ARG A 196 -46.35 16.83 -5.99
C ARG A 196 -45.54 15.61 -5.59
N LEU A 197 -44.42 15.38 -6.23
CA LEU A 197 -43.46 14.36 -5.77
C LEU A 197 -42.95 14.74 -4.40
N ILE A 198 -42.82 13.76 -3.53
CA ILE A 198 -42.25 13.97 -2.20
C ILE A 198 -40.77 14.46 -2.38
N SER A 199 -40.30 15.29 -1.51
CA SER A 199 -38.92 15.84 -1.55
C SER A 199 -38.59 16.83 -2.70
N CYS A 200 -39.52 17.14 -3.61
CA CYS A 200 -39.29 18.15 -4.66
C CYS A 200 -39.02 19.56 -4.13
N ASN A 201 -39.50 19.89 -2.94
CA ASN A 201 -39.29 21.19 -2.30
C ASN A 201 -38.02 21.27 -1.47
N THR A 202 -37.33 20.18 -1.21
CA THR A 202 -36.18 20.09 -0.28
C THR A 202 -34.94 19.61 -0.96
N SER A 203 -35.01 18.83 -2.03
CA SER A 203 -33.84 18.23 -2.68
C SER A 203 -34.07 17.97 -4.16
N VAL A 204 -32.98 17.83 -4.89
CA VAL A 204 -32.98 17.38 -6.28
C VAL A 204 -33.09 15.86 -6.30
N ILE A 205 -34.10 15.36 -7.02
CA ILE A 205 -34.33 13.93 -7.19
C ILE A 205 -33.52 13.45 -8.39
N THR A 206 -32.69 12.46 -8.20
CA THR A 206 -31.88 11.83 -9.26
C THR A 206 -32.43 10.43 -9.50
N GLN A 207 -32.81 10.12 -10.76
CA GLN A 207 -33.20 8.77 -11.13
C GLN A 207 -31.97 7.88 -11.18
N ALA A 208 -32.02 6.72 -10.52
CA ALA A 208 -30.96 5.73 -10.68
C ALA A 208 -30.88 5.26 -12.13
N CYS A 209 -29.68 5.08 -12.66
CA CYS A 209 -29.48 4.62 -14.01
C CYS A 209 -30.06 3.20 -14.20
N PRO A 210 -30.94 2.95 -15.18
CA PRO A 210 -31.60 1.65 -15.32
C PRO A 210 -30.65 0.48 -15.58
N LYS A 211 -29.42 0.78 -16.04
CA LYS A 211 -28.39 -0.23 -16.30
C LYS A 211 -27.62 -0.64 -15.04
N VAL A 212 -27.74 0.10 -13.94
CA VAL A 212 -27.04 -0.14 -12.69
C VAL A 212 -27.83 -1.10 -11.82
N SER A 213 -27.22 -2.18 -11.40
CA SER A 213 -27.79 -3.15 -10.47
C SER A 213 -27.51 -2.76 -9.02
N PHE A 214 -28.48 -2.91 -8.14
CA PHE A 214 -28.32 -2.73 -6.69
C PHE A 214 -28.04 -4.04 -5.96
N GLU A 215 -27.83 -5.15 -6.67
CA GLU A 215 -27.57 -6.44 -6.06
C GLU A 215 -26.24 -6.40 -5.28
N PRO A 216 -26.25 -6.70 -3.96
CA PRO A 216 -25.03 -6.68 -3.17
C PRO A 216 -24.12 -7.85 -3.55
N ILE A 217 -22.89 -7.54 -3.89
CA ILE A 217 -21.84 -8.51 -4.21
C ILE A 217 -20.88 -8.59 -3.04
N PRO A 218 -20.42 -9.78 -2.62
CA PRO A 218 -19.46 -9.91 -1.56
C PRO A 218 -18.19 -9.11 -1.83
N ILE A 219 -17.82 -8.25 -0.89
CA ILE A 219 -16.63 -7.42 -0.92
C ILE A 219 -15.71 -7.85 0.22
N HIS A 220 -14.45 -8.10 -0.10
CA HIS A 220 -13.40 -8.33 0.88
C HIS A 220 -12.63 -7.04 1.10
N TYR A 221 -12.45 -6.65 2.35
CA TYR A 221 -11.56 -5.57 2.72
C TYR A 221 -10.18 -6.12 3.02
N CYS A 222 -9.18 -5.61 2.35
CA CYS A 222 -7.82 -6.07 2.46
C CYS A 222 -6.90 -4.99 3.02
N ALA A 223 -5.97 -5.39 3.84
CA ALA A 223 -4.97 -4.49 4.39
C ALA A 223 -3.87 -4.20 3.35
N PRO A 224 -3.42 -2.95 3.25
CA PRO A 224 -2.27 -2.60 2.43
C PRO A 224 -0.98 -3.18 3.01
N ALA A 225 0.09 -3.16 2.23
CA ALA A 225 1.40 -3.59 2.70
C ALA A 225 1.85 -2.82 3.94
N GLY A 226 2.44 -3.51 4.89
CA GLY A 226 2.82 -2.96 6.19
C GLY A 226 1.71 -2.93 7.24
N PHE A 227 0.53 -3.41 6.90
CA PHE A 227 -0.60 -3.59 7.81
C PHE A 227 -1.09 -5.04 7.74
N ALA A 228 -1.78 -5.45 8.77
CA ALA A 228 -2.42 -6.74 8.83
C ALA A 228 -3.81 -6.62 9.45
N ILE A 229 -4.65 -7.58 9.16
CA ILE A 229 -5.96 -7.71 9.78
C ILE A 229 -5.89 -8.88 10.76
N LEU A 230 -6.17 -8.62 12.02
CA LEU A 230 -6.33 -9.64 13.03
C LEU A 230 -7.79 -10.05 13.11
N LYS A 231 -8.03 -11.35 13.19
CA LYS A 231 -9.35 -11.96 13.28
C LYS A 231 -9.51 -12.69 14.60
N CYS A 232 -10.55 -12.34 15.35
CA CYS A 232 -10.93 -13.10 16.53
C CYS A 232 -11.73 -14.35 16.13
N LYS A 233 -11.27 -15.50 16.55
CA LYS A 233 -11.90 -16.81 16.26
C LYS A 233 -12.66 -17.37 17.44
N ASP A 234 -12.77 -16.65 18.54
CA ASP A 234 -13.57 -17.08 19.69
C ASP A 234 -15.03 -17.15 19.30
N LYS A 235 -15.65 -18.31 19.44
CA LYS A 235 -17.01 -18.59 18.96
C LYS A 235 -18.09 -17.78 19.67
N LYS A 236 -17.87 -17.48 20.95
CA LYS A 236 -18.78 -16.71 21.80
C LYS A 236 -18.28 -15.28 22.07
N PHE A 237 -17.47 -14.73 21.18
CA PHE A 237 -16.91 -13.39 21.37
C PHE A 237 -18.02 -12.32 21.42
N ASN A 238 -18.03 -11.55 22.49
CA ASN A 238 -19.05 -10.52 22.75
C ASN A 238 -18.78 -9.18 22.06
N GLY A 239 -17.74 -9.08 21.25
CA GLY A 239 -17.37 -7.87 20.50
C GLY A 239 -16.42 -6.93 21.23
N LYS A 240 -16.19 -7.09 22.54
CA LYS A 240 -15.36 -6.21 23.33
C LYS A 240 -14.52 -6.98 24.35
N GLY A 241 -13.26 -6.65 24.44
CA GLY A 241 -12.36 -7.28 25.40
C GLY A 241 -11.34 -8.24 24.76
N PRO A 242 -10.64 -9.05 25.57
CA PRO A 242 -9.61 -9.93 25.10
C PRO A 242 -10.17 -11.11 24.29
N CYS A 243 -9.50 -11.42 23.18
CA CYS A 243 -9.70 -12.61 22.38
C CYS A 243 -8.48 -13.51 22.50
N THR A 244 -8.69 -14.78 22.82
CA THR A 244 -7.61 -15.74 23.06
C THR A 244 -7.23 -16.56 21.84
N ASN A 245 -8.12 -16.68 20.87
CA ASN A 245 -7.87 -17.38 19.62
C ASN A 245 -7.86 -16.35 18.48
N VAL A 246 -6.67 -15.86 18.16
CA VAL A 246 -6.46 -14.83 17.16
C VAL A 246 -5.72 -15.42 15.96
N SER A 247 -6.13 -15.02 14.79
CA SER A 247 -5.41 -15.29 13.53
C SER A 247 -5.15 -14.01 12.77
N THR A 248 -4.16 -14.03 11.90
CA THR A 248 -3.91 -12.96 10.94
C THR A 248 -4.40 -13.36 9.56
N VAL A 249 -5.09 -12.44 8.92
CA VAL A 249 -5.60 -12.58 7.56
C VAL A 249 -5.17 -11.37 6.73
N GLN A 250 -5.03 -11.54 5.45
CA GLN A 250 -4.77 -10.43 4.53
C GLN A 250 -6.05 -9.67 4.22
N CYS A 251 -7.16 -10.38 4.04
CA CYS A 251 -8.46 -9.84 3.70
C CYS A 251 -9.54 -10.40 4.63
N THR A 252 -10.61 -9.65 4.82
CA THR A 252 -11.80 -10.13 5.49
C THR A 252 -12.51 -11.19 4.65
N HIS A 253 -13.46 -11.91 5.24
CA HIS A 253 -14.38 -12.74 4.46
C HIS A 253 -15.23 -11.86 3.52
N GLY A 254 -15.90 -12.46 2.55
CA GLY A 254 -16.81 -11.72 1.67
C GLY A 254 -18.01 -11.18 2.44
N ILE A 255 -18.08 -9.87 2.55
CA ILE A 255 -19.16 -9.16 3.23
C ILE A 255 -20.09 -8.60 2.16
N ARG A 256 -21.34 -9.02 2.19
CA ARG A 256 -22.39 -8.45 1.33
C ARG A 256 -22.86 -7.13 1.92
N PRO A 257 -22.76 -6.01 1.19
CA PRO A 257 -23.20 -4.71 1.67
C PRO A 257 -24.73 -4.56 1.59
N VAL A 258 -25.45 -5.39 2.32
CA VAL A 258 -26.92 -5.37 2.34
C VAL A 258 -27.40 -4.17 3.15
N VAL A 259 -28.18 -3.31 2.52
CA VAL A 259 -28.81 -2.16 3.16
C VAL A 259 -30.21 -2.58 3.62
N SER A 260 -30.39 -2.73 4.91
CA SER A 260 -31.68 -3.10 5.52
C SER A 260 -31.82 -2.46 6.89
N THR A 261 -33.05 -2.41 7.40
CA THR A 261 -33.35 -1.94 8.75
C THR A 261 -34.02 -3.03 9.55
N GLN A 262 -33.88 -3.01 10.86
CA GLN A 262 -34.48 -3.93 11.83
C GLN A 262 -33.92 -5.36 11.73
N LEU A 263 -33.99 -5.99 10.58
CA LEU A 263 -33.49 -7.34 10.33
C LEU A 263 -32.20 -7.30 9.50
N LEU A 264 -31.21 -8.06 9.91
CA LEU A 264 -29.96 -8.21 9.15
C LEU A 264 -30.12 -9.41 8.20
N LEU A 265 -29.95 -9.14 6.91
CA LEU A 265 -30.17 -10.12 5.86
C LEU A 265 -28.86 -10.63 5.28
N ASN A 266 -28.81 -11.90 4.95
CA ASN A 266 -27.69 -12.54 4.22
C ASN A 266 -26.29 -12.33 4.85
N GLY A 267 -26.23 -12.16 6.15
CA GLY A 267 -25.00 -12.00 6.92
C GLY A 267 -24.43 -13.33 7.40
N SER A 268 -23.43 -13.25 8.26
CA SER A 268 -22.80 -14.40 8.89
C SER A 268 -23.60 -14.89 10.08
N LEU A 269 -23.64 -16.21 10.27
CA LEU A 269 -24.26 -16.87 11.41
C LEU A 269 -23.25 -17.13 12.53
N ALA A 270 -23.71 -17.17 13.78
CA ALA A 270 -22.92 -17.63 14.90
C ALA A 270 -22.71 -19.15 14.83
N GLU A 271 -21.54 -19.61 15.29
CA GLU A 271 -21.16 -21.03 15.14
C GLU A 271 -21.89 -21.94 16.12
N GLU A 272 -22.11 -21.53 17.36
CA GLU A 272 -22.66 -22.39 18.41
C GLU A 272 -24.07 -21.94 18.85
N GLU A 273 -24.21 -20.76 19.36
CA GLU A 273 -25.47 -20.23 19.92
C GLU A 273 -25.66 -18.77 19.54
N VAL A 274 -26.89 -18.27 19.72
CA VAL A 274 -27.20 -16.86 19.51
C VAL A 274 -26.32 -15.99 20.38
N VAL A 275 -25.73 -14.96 19.79
CA VAL A 275 -24.86 -14.00 20.47
C VAL A 275 -25.51 -12.62 20.42
N ILE A 276 -25.59 -11.95 21.59
CA ILE A 276 -26.06 -10.56 21.69
C ILE A 276 -24.87 -9.67 22.03
N ARG A 277 -24.80 -8.51 21.39
CA ARG A 277 -23.71 -7.55 21.54
C ARG A 277 -24.25 -6.14 21.73
N SER A 278 -23.70 -5.42 22.68
CA SER A 278 -23.99 -3.99 22.90
C SER A 278 -22.76 -3.25 23.39
N ALA A 279 -22.69 -1.98 23.10
CA ALA A 279 -21.62 -1.12 23.64
C ALA A 279 -21.68 -1.02 25.16
N ASN A 280 -22.90 -0.95 25.70
CA ASN A 280 -23.18 -0.97 27.14
C ASN A 280 -24.61 -1.46 27.37
N PHE A 281 -24.78 -2.64 27.95
CA PHE A 281 -26.10 -3.21 28.22
C PHE A 281 -26.89 -2.44 29.29
N ALA A 282 -26.22 -1.70 30.16
CA ALA A 282 -26.86 -0.88 31.18
C ALA A 282 -27.51 0.39 30.58
N ASP A 283 -27.02 0.87 29.46
CA ASP A 283 -27.52 2.03 28.75
C ASP A 283 -28.57 1.61 27.72
N ASN A 284 -29.82 1.98 27.93
CA ASN A 284 -30.91 1.67 27.01
C ASN A 284 -30.83 2.44 25.66
N ALA A 285 -30.04 3.48 25.58
CA ALA A 285 -29.82 4.22 24.34
C ALA A 285 -28.92 3.46 23.34
N LYS A 286 -28.17 2.47 23.84
CA LYS A 286 -27.26 1.67 23.00
C LYS A 286 -28.00 0.54 22.33
N ILE A 287 -27.78 0.40 21.03
CA ILE A 287 -28.34 -0.68 20.24
C ILE A 287 -27.80 -2.04 20.66
N ILE A 288 -28.63 -3.05 20.58
CA ILE A 288 -28.30 -4.44 20.79
C ILE A 288 -28.28 -5.12 19.42
N ILE A 289 -27.16 -5.64 19.04
CA ILE A 289 -26.97 -6.43 17.83
C ILE A 289 -27.08 -7.90 18.18
N VAL A 290 -28.04 -8.57 17.59
CA VAL A 290 -28.29 -10.01 17.77
C VAL A 290 -27.75 -10.74 16.55
N GLN A 291 -26.89 -11.71 16.77
CA GLN A 291 -26.43 -12.64 15.73
C GLN A 291 -27.05 -14.01 15.97
N LEU A 292 -27.76 -14.50 14.97
CA LEU A 292 -28.42 -15.80 15.03
C LEU A 292 -27.44 -16.94 14.71
N ASN A 293 -27.68 -18.09 15.27
CA ASN A 293 -26.99 -19.32 14.95
C ASN A 293 -27.63 -20.13 13.80
N GLU A 294 -28.91 -19.88 13.55
CA GLU A 294 -29.68 -20.48 12.45
C GLU A 294 -30.41 -19.38 11.71
N SER A 295 -30.35 -19.41 10.39
CA SER A 295 -31.07 -18.42 9.57
C SER A 295 -32.55 -18.72 9.47
N VAL A 296 -33.35 -17.67 9.42
CA VAL A 296 -34.77 -17.74 9.11
C VAL A 296 -34.98 -17.24 7.69
N GLU A 297 -35.52 -18.10 6.82
CA GLU A 297 -35.79 -17.73 5.44
C GLU A 297 -37.00 -16.78 5.37
N ILE A 298 -36.87 -15.69 4.64
CA ILE A 298 -37.91 -14.74 4.34
C ILE A 298 -38.10 -14.61 2.83
N ASN A 299 -39.31 -14.89 2.35
CA ASN A 299 -39.67 -14.87 0.93
C ASN A 299 -40.60 -13.69 0.66
N CYS A 300 -40.11 -12.73 -0.11
CA CYS A 300 -40.82 -11.52 -0.44
C CYS A 300 -41.24 -11.49 -1.90
N THR A 301 -42.45 -11.00 -2.14
CA THR A 301 -43.07 -10.99 -3.46
C THR A 301 -43.79 -9.66 -3.71
N ARG A 302 -43.58 -9.11 -4.89
CA ARG A 302 -44.50 -8.13 -5.50
C ARG A 302 -45.29 -8.87 -6.60
N PRO A 303 -46.50 -9.24 -6.34
CA PRO A 303 -47.30 -10.07 -7.26
C PRO A 303 -47.79 -9.32 -8.50
N ASN A 304 -47.72 -7.99 -8.49
CA ASN A 304 -48.17 -7.14 -9.57
C ASN A 304 -47.25 -7.25 -10.79
N ASN A 305 -47.82 -7.48 -11.96
CA ASN A 305 -47.08 -7.49 -13.24
C ASN A 305 -47.02 -6.06 -13.79
N ASN A 306 -46.03 -5.32 -13.33
CA ASN A 306 -45.79 -3.93 -13.73
C ASN A 306 -45.19 -3.82 -15.10
N THR A 307 -45.67 -2.86 -15.90
CA THR A 307 -45.01 -2.45 -17.15
C THR A 307 -44.18 -1.19 -16.89
N ARG A 308 -43.10 -1.00 -17.63
CA ARG A 308 -42.24 0.20 -17.54
C ARG A 308 -42.44 1.06 -18.77
N LYS A 309 -42.86 2.30 -18.55
CA LYS A 309 -43.04 3.35 -19.54
C LYS A 309 -41.82 4.31 -19.48
N SER A 310 -41.37 4.75 -20.64
CA SER A 310 -40.33 5.76 -20.79
C SER A 310 -40.98 7.08 -21.23
N ILE A 311 -40.70 8.15 -20.49
CA ILE A 311 -41.15 9.51 -20.79
C ILE A 311 -39.92 10.38 -21.07
N HIS A 312 -39.86 10.96 -22.26
CA HIS A 312 -38.74 11.83 -22.62
C HIS A 312 -38.88 13.21 -21.96
N ILE A 313 -37.88 13.57 -21.17
CA ILE A 313 -37.82 14.86 -20.44
C ILE A 313 -36.76 15.82 -20.97
N GLY A 314 -36.05 15.44 -22.02
CA GLY A 314 -35.02 16.20 -22.68
C GLY A 314 -34.25 15.38 -23.70
N PRO A 315 -33.32 15.99 -24.46
CA PRO A 315 -32.46 15.26 -25.39
C PRO A 315 -31.63 14.19 -24.67
N GLY A 316 -31.81 12.94 -25.08
CA GLY A 316 -31.11 11.80 -24.46
C GLY A 316 -31.49 11.49 -23.01
N ARG A 317 -32.52 12.15 -22.45
CA ARG A 317 -32.95 11.95 -21.07
C ARG A 317 -34.38 11.43 -21.04
N ALA A 318 -34.54 10.26 -20.39
CA ALA A 318 -35.83 9.60 -20.21
C ALA A 318 -36.13 9.36 -18.73
N PHE A 319 -37.35 9.62 -18.36
CA PHE A 319 -37.89 9.24 -17.05
C PHE A 319 -38.60 7.90 -17.18
N TYR A 320 -38.21 6.94 -16.38
CA TYR A 320 -38.84 5.63 -16.36
C TYR A 320 -39.87 5.56 -15.23
N THR A 321 -41.09 5.21 -15.60
CA THR A 321 -42.19 5.12 -14.67
C THR A 321 -43.02 3.88 -14.90
N THR A 322 -43.88 3.52 -13.99
CA THR A 322 -44.83 2.45 -14.14
C THR A 322 -45.90 2.90 -15.14
N GLY A 323 -46.11 2.12 -16.20
CA GLY A 323 -47.12 2.38 -17.22
C GLY A 323 -48.47 1.80 -16.78
N GLU A 324 -48.64 0.52 -16.96
CA GLU A 324 -49.84 -0.21 -16.61
C GLU A 324 -49.49 -1.42 -15.76
N ILE A 325 -50.47 -1.85 -14.94
CA ILE A 325 -50.36 -3.08 -14.17
C ILE A 325 -51.24 -4.09 -14.83
N ILE A 326 -50.67 -5.21 -15.27
CA ILE A 326 -51.38 -6.29 -15.96
C ILE A 326 -51.99 -7.22 -14.90
N GLY A 327 -53.28 -7.40 -14.95
CA GLY A 327 -54.02 -8.27 -14.01
C GLY A 327 -54.48 -7.56 -12.74
N ASP A 328 -54.75 -8.32 -11.70
CA ASP A 328 -55.22 -7.81 -10.43
C ASP A 328 -54.15 -7.10 -9.64
N ILE A 329 -54.50 -6.01 -8.96
CA ILE A 329 -53.63 -5.27 -8.09
C ILE A 329 -53.63 -5.94 -6.71
N ARG A 330 -52.49 -6.50 -6.29
CA ARG A 330 -52.33 -7.14 -4.99
C ARG A 330 -51.19 -6.48 -4.23
N GLN A 331 -51.31 -6.56 -2.91
CA GLN A 331 -50.31 -6.01 -2.03
C GLN A 331 -49.02 -6.86 -2.04
N ALA A 332 -47.87 -6.21 -2.07
CA ALA A 332 -46.59 -6.86 -1.83
C ALA A 332 -46.53 -7.40 -0.41
N HIS A 333 -45.92 -8.52 -0.22
CA HIS A 333 -45.82 -9.18 1.07
C HIS A 333 -44.56 -10.02 1.22
N CYS A 334 -44.19 -10.30 2.48
CA CYS A 334 -43.14 -11.22 2.83
C CYS A 334 -43.70 -12.36 3.68
N ASN A 335 -43.28 -13.57 3.40
CA ASN A 335 -43.68 -14.77 4.10
C ASN A 335 -42.52 -15.41 4.83
N LEU A 336 -42.71 -15.82 6.05
CA LEU A 336 -41.75 -16.59 6.82
C LEU A 336 -42.46 -17.62 7.73
N SER A 337 -41.71 -18.66 8.13
CA SER A 337 -42.23 -19.72 9.00
C SER A 337 -42.44 -19.21 10.44
N ARG A 338 -43.65 -19.28 10.93
CA ARG A 338 -43.99 -18.91 12.33
C ARG A 338 -43.24 -19.77 13.33
N ALA A 339 -43.14 -21.05 13.07
CA ALA A 339 -42.45 -21.99 13.93
C ALA A 339 -40.95 -21.64 14.09
N LYS A 340 -40.25 -21.42 12.98
CA LYS A 340 -38.86 -21.02 13.01
C LYS A 340 -38.64 -19.67 13.68
N TRP A 341 -39.52 -18.73 13.43
CA TRP A 341 -39.45 -17.40 14.05
C TRP A 341 -39.64 -17.46 15.58
N ASN A 342 -40.62 -18.20 16.05
CA ASN A 342 -40.83 -18.38 17.48
C ASN A 342 -39.67 -19.13 18.17
N ASP A 343 -39.10 -20.14 17.52
CA ASP A 343 -37.90 -20.80 18.03
C ASP A 343 -36.70 -19.81 18.12
N THR A 344 -36.52 -18.98 17.10
CA THR A 344 -35.49 -17.95 17.09
C THR A 344 -35.69 -16.93 18.22
N LEU A 345 -36.93 -16.45 18.42
CA LEU A 345 -37.23 -15.54 19.53
C LEU A 345 -36.99 -16.20 20.90
N ASN A 346 -37.31 -17.48 21.04
CA ASN A 346 -37.04 -18.22 22.27
C ASN A 346 -35.55 -18.23 22.59
N LYS A 347 -34.70 -18.55 21.61
CA LYS A 347 -33.25 -18.51 21.76
C LYS A 347 -32.72 -17.11 22.14
N ILE A 348 -33.29 -16.04 21.55
CA ILE A 348 -32.97 -14.66 21.88
C ILE A 348 -33.40 -14.32 23.31
N VAL A 349 -34.56 -14.73 23.73
CA VAL A 349 -35.10 -14.50 25.10
C VAL A 349 -34.19 -15.15 26.15
N ILE A 350 -33.71 -16.35 25.89
CA ILE A 350 -32.77 -17.03 26.78
C ILE A 350 -31.49 -16.18 26.95
N LYS A 351 -30.95 -15.67 25.88
CA LYS A 351 -29.74 -14.83 25.94
C LYS A 351 -29.97 -13.47 26.60
N LEU A 352 -31.14 -12.86 26.37
CA LEU A 352 -31.50 -11.61 27.04
C LEU A 352 -31.70 -11.81 28.55
N ARG A 353 -32.25 -12.95 28.97
CA ARG A 353 -32.36 -13.29 30.41
C ARG A 353 -31.01 -13.53 31.07
N GLU A 354 -30.05 -14.15 30.36
CA GLU A 354 -28.68 -14.29 30.87
C GLU A 354 -28.04 -12.91 31.13
N GLN A 355 -28.35 -11.92 30.30
CA GLN A 355 -27.75 -10.58 30.39
C GLN A 355 -28.47 -9.65 31.36
N PHE A 356 -29.82 -9.64 31.36
CA PHE A 356 -30.66 -8.69 32.14
C PHE A 356 -31.27 -9.30 33.40
N GLY A 357 -30.98 -10.56 33.67
CA GLY A 357 -31.60 -11.29 34.78
C GLY A 357 -32.88 -12.02 34.37
N ASN A 358 -33.37 -12.84 35.28
CA ASN A 358 -34.57 -13.68 35.02
C ASN A 358 -35.85 -12.84 35.07
N LYS A 359 -36.09 -12.02 34.07
CA LYS A 359 -37.23 -11.13 33.89
C LYS A 359 -38.14 -11.58 32.76
N THR A 360 -39.37 -11.09 32.77
CA THR A 360 -40.29 -11.25 31.64
C THR A 360 -39.80 -10.39 30.47
N ILE A 361 -39.61 -10.99 29.30
CA ILE A 361 -39.19 -10.31 28.08
C ILE A 361 -40.39 -10.06 27.20
N VAL A 362 -40.59 -8.81 26.79
CA VAL A 362 -41.66 -8.38 25.93
C VAL A 362 -41.12 -7.78 24.66
N PHE A 363 -41.54 -8.29 23.52
CA PHE A 363 -41.28 -7.67 22.22
C PHE A 363 -42.45 -6.83 21.78
N LYS A 364 -42.17 -5.59 21.41
CA LYS A 364 -43.18 -4.65 20.87
C LYS A 364 -42.70 -4.11 19.54
N HIS A 365 -43.65 -3.65 18.71
CA HIS A 365 -43.33 -2.96 17.46
C HIS A 365 -42.54 -1.68 17.69
N SER A 366 -41.94 -1.12 16.60
CA SER A 366 -41.22 0.14 16.66
C SER A 366 -42.10 1.27 17.28
N SER A 367 -41.45 2.12 18.05
CA SER A 367 -42.14 3.21 18.78
C SER A 367 -42.60 4.37 17.89
N GLY A 368 -42.11 4.46 16.65
CA GLY A 368 -42.41 5.53 15.71
C GLY A 368 -41.13 6.12 15.10
N GLY A 369 -41.32 7.05 14.20
CA GLY A 369 -40.23 7.70 13.45
C GLY A 369 -40.51 7.69 11.95
N ASP A 370 -39.44 7.82 11.17
CA ASP A 370 -39.54 7.75 9.70
C ASP A 370 -39.94 6.34 9.23
N PRO A 371 -40.60 6.21 8.09
CA PRO A 371 -40.99 4.91 7.53
C PRO A 371 -39.83 3.92 7.44
N GLU A 372 -38.61 4.41 7.16
CA GLU A 372 -37.40 3.61 7.05
C GLU A 372 -36.98 2.93 8.36
N ILE A 373 -37.39 3.50 9.51
CA ILE A 373 -37.03 2.97 10.85
C ILE A 373 -38.17 2.16 11.42
N VAL A 374 -39.40 2.58 11.18
CA VAL A 374 -40.62 1.94 11.73
C VAL A 374 -40.90 0.61 11.09
N THR A 375 -40.49 0.44 9.85
CA THR A 375 -40.71 -0.78 9.07
C THR A 375 -39.40 -1.46 8.77
N HIS A 376 -39.48 -2.73 8.40
CA HIS A 376 -38.33 -3.43 7.80
C HIS A 376 -38.20 -3.00 6.36
N SER A 377 -37.21 -2.17 6.07
CA SER A 377 -36.86 -1.70 4.73
C SER A 377 -35.71 -2.45 4.14
N PHE A 378 -35.79 -2.82 2.88
CA PHE A 378 -34.73 -3.53 2.15
C PHE A 378 -34.95 -3.39 0.64
N ASN A 379 -33.92 -3.78 -0.13
CA ASN A 379 -33.98 -3.87 -1.58
C ASN A 379 -34.27 -5.31 -2.03
N CYS A 380 -35.25 -5.48 -2.88
CA CYS A 380 -35.61 -6.76 -3.46
C CYS A 380 -35.76 -6.61 -4.98
N GLY A 381 -34.85 -7.21 -5.74
CA GLY A 381 -34.89 -7.20 -7.20
C GLY A 381 -34.82 -5.81 -7.83
N GLY A 382 -34.29 -4.81 -7.13
CA GLY A 382 -34.20 -3.42 -7.57
C GLY A 382 -35.32 -2.51 -7.07
N GLU A 383 -36.33 -3.03 -6.39
CA GLU A 383 -37.40 -2.28 -5.74
C GLU A 383 -37.17 -2.20 -4.24
N PHE A 384 -37.53 -1.09 -3.62
CA PHE A 384 -37.38 -0.86 -2.18
C PHE A 384 -38.67 -1.16 -1.44
N PHE A 385 -38.62 -2.19 -0.62
CA PHE A 385 -39.74 -2.68 0.17
C PHE A 385 -39.71 -2.11 1.57
N TYR A 386 -40.89 -1.79 2.09
CA TYR A 386 -41.12 -1.32 3.45
C TYR A 386 -42.18 -2.22 4.08
N CYS A 387 -41.74 -3.21 4.83
CA CYS A 387 -42.63 -4.23 5.38
C CYS A 387 -42.95 -3.96 6.83
N ASP A 388 -44.25 -4.05 7.19
CA ASP A 388 -44.67 -3.93 8.56
C ASP A 388 -44.28 -5.16 9.38
N SER A 389 -43.36 -4.95 10.32
CA SER A 389 -42.80 -6.01 11.17
C SER A 389 -43.55 -6.21 12.48
N THR A 390 -44.69 -5.60 12.67
CA THR A 390 -45.47 -5.67 13.92
C THR A 390 -45.82 -7.11 14.33
N GLN A 391 -46.09 -7.98 13.37
CA GLN A 391 -46.40 -9.40 13.66
C GLN A 391 -45.20 -10.19 14.16
N LEU A 392 -43.97 -9.74 13.87
CA LEU A 392 -42.74 -10.38 14.32
C LEU A 392 -42.40 -10.00 15.77
N PHE A 393 -42.76 -8.80 16.18
CA PHE A 393 -42.39 -8.21 17.47
C PHE A 393 -43.64 -7.90 18.28
N ASN A 394 -44.46 -8.91 18.53
CA ASN A 394 -45.66 -8.81 19.34
C ASN A 394 -45.82 -10.09 20.17
N SER A 395 -44.98 -10.23 21.20
CA SER A 395 -44.98 -11.41 22.06
C SER A 395 -44.49 -11.07 23.46
N THR A 396 -45.03 -11.82 24.44
CA THR A 396 -44.59 -11.76 25.86
C THR A 396 -44.08 -13.12 26.28
N TRP A 397 -42.91 -13.14 26.90
CA TRP A 397 -42.20 -14.36 27.33
C TRP A 397 -42.09 -14.34 28.84
N ASN A 398 -42.98 -15.12 29.53
CA ASN A 398 -43.01 -15.22 30.99
C ASN A 398 -41.97 -16.22 31.52
N VAL A 399 -41.52 -16.01 32.73
CA VAL A 399 -40.49 -16.86 33.38
C VAL A 399 -41.05 -18.24 33.74
N THR A 400 -42.34 -18.38 33.94
CA THR A 400 -43.02 -19.57 34.54
C THR A 400 -43.68 -20.49 33.53
N GLU A 401 -43.82 -20.07 32.29
CA GLU A 401 -44.47 -20.86 31.25
C GLU A 401 -43.44 -21.43 30.27
N GLU A 402 -43.16 -22.73 30.37
CA GLU A 402 -42.63 -23.49 29.25
C GLU A 402 -43.75 -23.46 28.17
N SER A 403 -43.46 -22.79 27.05
CA SER A 403 -44.41 -22.61 25.96
C SER A 403 -44.78 -23.97 25.35
N ASN A 404 -45.81 -24.60 25.89
CA ASN A 404 -46.55 -25.67 25.23
C ASN A 404 -47.41 -25.10 24.08
N ASN A 405 -46.85 -24.31 23.22
CA ASN A 405 -47.52 -23.91 22.01
C ASN A 405 -47.43 -25.06 21.02
N THR A 406 -48.51 -25.79 20.88
CA THR A 406 -48.78 -26.58 19.69
C THR A 406 -48.62 -25.69 18.48
N VAL A 407 -47.47 -25.76 17.86
CA VAL A 407 -47.11 -24.88 16.77
C VAL A 407 -47.88 -25.32 15.55
N GLU A 408 -49.03 -24.68 15.30
CA GLU A 408 -49.61 -24.74 13.98
C GLU A 408 -48.54 -24.22 12.99
N ASN A 409 -48.29 -25.01 11.99
CA ASN A 409 -47.28 -24.78 10.97
C ASN A 409 -47.71 -23.63 10.01
N ASN A 410 -48.11 -22.49 10.60
CA ASN A 410 -48.68 -21.35 9.92
C ASN A 410 -47.58 -20.40 9.46
N THR A 411 -47.74 -19.85 8.28
CA THR A 411 -46.86 -18.81 7.71
C THR A 411 -47.22 -17.43 8.28
N ILE A 412 -46.24 -16.64 8.67
CA ILE A 412 -46.44 -15.22 8.97
C ILE A 412 -46.35 -14.47 7.64
N THR A 413 -47.33 -13.67 7.33
CA THR A 413 -47.38 -12.80 6.16
C THR A 413 -47.26 -11.36 6.60
N LEU A 414 -46.19 -10.69 6.24
CA LEU A 414 -45.94 -9.27 6.50
C LEU A 414 -46.43 -8.45 5.32
N PRO A 415 -47.34 -7.48 5.51
CA PRO A 415 -47.75 -6.59 4.45
C PRO A 415 -46.61 -5.60 4.14
N CYS A 416 -46.31 -5.41 2.86
CA CYS A 416 -45.23 -4.54 2.40
C CYS A 416 -45.78 -3.43 1.51
N ARG A 417 -45.17 -2.27 1.61
CA ARG A 417 -45.37 -1.16 0.70
C ARG A 417 -44.09 -0.96 -0.11
N ILE A 418 -44.22 -0.41 -1.31
CA ILE A 418 -43.09 -0.11 -2.17
C ILE A 418 -42.97 1.40 -2.31
N LYS A 419 -41.75 1.90 -2.22
CA LYS A 419 -41.44 3.30 -2.36
C LYS A 419 -40.38 3.44 -3.44
N GLN A 420 -40.53 4.39 -4.35
CA GLN A 420 -39.57 4.65 -5.43
C GLN A 420 -38.69 5.86 -5.14
N ILE A 421 -39.23 6.86 -4.42
CA ILE A 421 -38.42 8.04 -3.99
C ILE A 421 -37.86 7.77 -2.60
N ILE A 422 -36.56 7.61 -2.53
CA ILE A 422 -35.85 7.13 -1.34
C ILE A 422 -34.90 8.18 -0.86
N ASN A 423 -34.97 8.52 0.42
CA ASN A 423 -33.97 9.33 1.10
C ASN A 423 -32.85 8.41 1.57
N MET A 424 -31.73 8.44 0.85
CA MET A 424 -30.59 7.59 1.17
C MET A 424 -29.85 8.09 2.41
N TRP A 425 -29.48 7.16 3.27
CA TRP A 425 -28.62 7.38 4.44
C TRP A 425 -29.18 8.39 5.45
N GLN A 426 -30.47 8.72 5.37
CA GLN A 426 -31.13 9.75 6.20
C GLN A 426 -30.49 11.15 6.09
N GLU A 427 -29.74 11.39 5.04
CA GLU A 427 -29.12 12.68 4.80
C GLU A 427 -30.01 13.60 3.98
N VAL A 428 -30.18 14.84 4.44
CA VAL A 428 -30.90 15.87 3.73
C VAL A 428 -30.22 16.20 2.41
N GLY A 429 -30.98 16.20 1.32
CA GLY A 429 -30.45 16.51 -0.02
C GLY A 429 -29.98 15.32 -0.86
N ARG A 430 -30.02 14.12 -0.32
CA ARG A 430 -29.70 12.88 -1.04
C ARG A 430 -30.95 12.06 -1.31
N THR A 431 -31.63 12.38 -2.39
CA THR A 431 -32.88 11.70 -2.79
C THR A 431 -32.66 10.98 -4.13
N MET A 432 -33.02 9.73 -4.16
CA MET A 432 -32.95 8.87 -5.34
C MET A 432 -34.34 8.41 -5.76
N TYR A 433 -34.60 8.38 -7.05
CA TYR A 433 -35.75 7.71 -7.63
C TYR A 433 -35.30 6.34 -8.18
N ALA A 434 -35.87 5.26 -7.67
CA ALA A 434 -35.60 3.91 -8.20
C ALA A 434 -36.56 3.65 -9.38
N PRO A 435 -36.06 3.41 -10.60
CA PRO A 435 -36.91 3.12 -11.73
C PRO A 435 -37.65 1.80 -11.52
N PRO A 436 -38.91 1.68 -11.98
CA PRO A 436 -39.70 0.49 -11.77
C PRO A 436 -39.12 -0.70 -12.54
N ILE A 437 -39.24 -1.87 -11.94
CA ILE A 437 -38.83 -3.14 -12.55
C ILE A 437 -40.04 -3.79 -13.21
N ARG A 438 -39.88 -4.30 -14.43
CA ARG A 438 -40.91 -4.99 -15.18
C ARG A 438 -41.25 -6.35 -14.58
N GLY A 439 -42.48 -6.78 -14.73
CA GLY A 439 -42.93 -8.11 -14.33
C GLY A 439 -43.20 -8.22 -12.82
N GLN A 440 -43.30 -9.45 -12.37
CA GLN A 440 -43.41 -9.81 -10.96
C GLN A 440 -42.02 -9.91 -10.35
N ILE A 441 -41.90 -9.56 -9.07
CA ILE A 441 -40.64 -9.66 -8.34
C ILE A 441 -40.79 -10.69 -7.22
N ARG A 442 -39.82 -11.57 -7.12
CA ARG A 442 -39.68 -12.51 -6.00
C ARG A 442 -38.24 -12.53 -5.55
N CYS A 443 -38.01 -12.46 -4.26
CA CYS A 443 -36.68 -12.61 -3.68
C CYS A 443 -36.78 -13.46 -2.41
N SER A 444 -35.72 -14.24 -2.17
CA SER A 444 -35.54 -15.02 -0.97
C SER A 444 -34.28 -14.52 -0.26
N SER A 445 -34.39 -14.25 1.03
CA SER A 445 -33.32 -13.79 1.87
C SER A 445 -33.28 -14.57 3.17
N ASN A 446 -32.14 -14.60 3.83
CA ASN A 446 -31.97 -15.25 5.11
C ASN A 446 -31.78 -14.18 6.20
N ILE A 447 -32.65 -14.19 7.18
CA ILE A 447 -32.52 -13.37 8.39
C ILE A 447 -31.42 -14.00 9.24
N THR A 448 -30.33 -13.26 9.41
CA THR A 448 -29.14 -13.73 10.16
C THR A 448 -28.89 -12.95 11.44
N GLY A 449 -29.61 -11.86 11.64
CA GLY A 449 -29.48 -11.04 12.82
C GLY A 449 -30.62 -10.04 12.97
N LEU A 450 -30.65 -9.41 14.11
CA LEU A 450 -31.62 -8.37 14.46
C LEU A 450 -30.91 -7.19 15.12
N LEU A 451 -31.52 -6.02 14.95
CA LEU A 451 -31.16 -4.82 15.69
C LEU A 451 -32.30 -4.51 16.70
N LEU A 452 -31.94 -4.51 17.96
CA LEU A 452 -32.93 -4.27 19.02
C LEU A 452 -32.58 -3.06 19.87
N THR A 453 -33.59 -2.38 20.36
CA THR A 453 -33.49 -1.32 21.36
C THR A 453 -34.28 -1.69 22.58
N ARG A 454 -33.78 -1.34 23.76
CA ARG A 454 -34.47 -1.57 25.05
C ARG A 454 -35.17 -0.30 25.49
N ASP A 455 -36.44 -0.43 25.94
CA ASP A 455 -37.13 0.70 26.54
C ASP A 455 -36.55 1.03 27.91
N GLY A 456 -36.33 2.32 28.16
CA GLY A 456 -36.00 2.85 29.47
C GLY A 456 -37.23 3.30 30.21
N GLY A 457 -37.12 3.57 31.49
CA GLY A 457 -38.22 4.13 32.29
C GLY A 457 -38.12 3.73 33.76
N PRO A 458 -39.04 4.20 34.62
CA PRO A 458 -39.05 3.83 36.02
C PRO A 458 -39.24 2.31 36.14
N GLU A 459 -38.41 1.69 36.88
CA GLU A 459 -38.21 0.26 37.01
C GLU A 459 -39.43 -0.47 37.53
N ASP A 460 -40.21 -1.05 36.65
CA ASP A 460 -40.84 -2.31 36.99
C ASP A 460 -39.75 -3.39 36.92
N ASN A 461 -39.21 -3.75 38.07
CA ASN A 461 -38.05 -4.68 38.18
C ASN A 461 -38.34 -6.09 37.63
N LYS A 462 -39.49 -6.31 37.00
CA LYS A 462 -39.94 -7.63 36.53
C LYS A 462 -39.99 -7.77 35.01
N THR A 463 -39.96 -6.69 34.23
CA THR A 463 -40.25 -6.71 32.82
C THR A 463 -39.25 -5.88 32.05
N GLU A 464 -38.70 -6.41 30.93
CA GLU A 464 -37.90 -5.67 29.96
C GLU A 464 -38.63 -5.67 28.61
N VAL A 465 -38.67 -4.52 27.95
CA VAL A 465 -39.32 -4.34 26.67
C VAL A 465 -38.26 -4.08 25.59
N PHE A 466 -38.31 -4.85 24.52
CA PHE A 466 -37.45 -4.73 23.38
C PHE A 466 -38.23 -4.37 22.11
N ARG A 467 -37.68 -3.45 21.34
CA ARG A 467 -38.28 -3.00 20.07
C ARG A 467 -37.24 -3.14 18.94
N PRO A 468 -37.67 -3.42 17.69
CA PRO A 468 -36.78 -3.38 16.57
C PRO A 468 -36.20 -1.97 16.41
N GLY A 469 -34.92 -1.91 16.16
CA GLY A 469 -34.16 -0.68 15.94
C GLY A 469 -33.55 -0.64 14.54
N GLY A 470 -32.73 0.34 14.27
CA GLY A 470 -32.06 0.50 13.00
C GLY A 470 -31.97 1.97 12.59
N GLY A 471 -31.59 2.22 11.36
CA GLY A 471 -31.47 3.55 10.77
C GLY A 471 -29.99 3.96 10.58
N ASP A 472 -29.15 3.68 11.53
CA ASP A 472 -27.69 3.83 11.33
C ASP A 472 -27.13 2.58 10.65
N MET A 473 -26.73 2.72 9.37
CA MET A 473 -26.20 1.60 8.59
C MET A 473 -24.84 1.09 9.09
N ARG A 474 -24.15 1.87 9.92
CA ARG A 474 -22.89 1.44 10.56
C ARG A 474 -23.10 0.22 11.42
N ASP A 475 -24.26 0.08 12.05
CA ASP A 475 -24.57 -1.10 12.88
C ASP A 475 -24.71 -2.37 12.03
N ASN A 476 -25.17 -2.23 10.79
CA ASN A 476 -25.21 -3.34 9.84
C ASN A 476 -23.78 -3.82 9.53
N TRP A 477 -22.85 -2.87 9.34
CA TRP A 477 -21.46 -3.20 9.06
C TRP A 477 -20.72 -3.72 10.31
N ARG A 478 -21.06 -3.23 11.50
CA ARG A 478 -20.52 -3.77 12.76
C ARG A 478 -20.88 -5.22 12.98
N SER A 479 -22.04 -5.64 12.56
CA SER A 479 -22.46 -7.04 12.69
C SER A 479 -21.55 -8.02 11.94
N GLU A 480 -20.86 -7.57 10.91
CA GLU A 480 -19.93 -8.36 10.11
C GLU A 480 -18.46 -8.11 10.45
N LEU A 481 -18.10 -6.86 10.79
CA LEU A 481 -16.73 -6.46 11.05
C LEU A 481 -16.31 -6.58 12.52
N TYR A 482 -17.16 -7.12 13.39
CA TYR A 482 -16.92 -7.20 14.83
C TYR A 482 -15.68 -8.01 15.21
N LYS A 483 -15.30 -8.99 14.41
CA LYS A 483 -14.20 -9.90 14.65
C LYS A 483 -12.86 -9.45 14.05
N TYR A 484 -12.83 -8.32 13.36
CA TYR A 484 -11.63 -7.84 12.68
C TYR A 484 -11.04 -6.61 13.36
N LYS A 485 -9.72 -6.52 13.30
CA LYS A 485 -8.96 -5.38 13.77
C LYS A 485 -7.80 -5.10 12.84
N VAL A 486 -7.63 -3.87 12.43
CA VAL A 486 -6.48 -3.46 11.61
C VAL A 486 -5.33 -3.05 12.51
N VAL A 487 -4.17 -3.59 12.25
CA VAL A 487 -2.94 -3.29 12.97
C VAL A 487 -1.84 -2.90 12.00
N LYS A 488 -0.99 -2.00 12.46
CA LYS A 488 0.21 -1.58 11.77
C LYS A 488 1.38 -2.46 12.21
N ILE A 489 2.08 -3.05 11.28
CA ILE A 489 3.28 -3.82 11.57
C ILE A 489 4.44 -2.85 11.81
N GLU A 490 5.15 -3.05 12.90
CA GLU A 490 6.38 -2.33 13.23
C GLU A 490 7.56 -3.29 13.19
N PRO A 491 8.18 -3.46 12.01
CA PRO A 491 9.16 -4.51 11.80
C PRO A 491 10.52 -4.21 12.41
N LEU A 492 10.78 -2.97 12.81
CA LEU A 492 12.05 -2.55 13.34
C LEU A 492 12.08 -2.73 14.86
N GLY A 493 12.97 -3.57 15.34
CA GLY A 493 13.16 -3.82 16.76
C GLY A 493 14.63 -3.74 17.16
N VAL A 494 14.88 -3.40 18.41
CA VAL A 494 16.21 -3.37 19.01
C VAL A 494 16.23 -4.21 20.28
N ALA A 495 17.32 -4.94 20.48
CA ALA A 495 17.47 -5.78 21.67
C ALA A 495 18.95 -5.88 22.07
N PRO A 496 19.24 -6.12 23.35
CA PRO A 496 20.62 -6.29 23.82
C PRO A 496 21.18 -7.65 23.43
N THR A 497 22.42 -7.65 22.94
CA THR A 497 23.19 -8.88 22.68
C THR A 497 24.64 -8.70 23.10
N LYS A 498 25.36 -9.82 23.19
CA LYS A 498 26.82 -9.79 23.45
C LYS A 498 27.65 -9.39 22.21
N ALA A 499 27.04 -9.38 21.04
CA ALA A 499 27.72 -9.09 19.79
C ALA A 499 27.93 -7.58 19.59
N LYS A 500 29.17 -7.19 19.29
CA LYS A 500 29.55 -5.82 18.91
C LYS A 500 29.96 -5.77 17.46
N ARG A 501 29.56 -4.70 16.73
CA ARG A 501 30.05 -4.43 15.38
C ARG A 501 31.56 -4.18 15.39
N ARG A 502 32.28 -4.86 14.54
CA ARG A 502 33.73 -4.67 14.31
C ARG A 502 33.96 -3.93 13.00
N VAL A 503 35.00 -3.08 12.96
CA VAL A 503 35.36 -2.26 11.80
C VAL A 503 35.71 -3.12 10.56
N VAL A 504 36.23 -4.33 10.77
CA VAL A 504 36.52 -5.30 9.70
C VAL A 504 35.80 -6.60 10.01
N GLN A 505 34.68 -6.83 9.37
CA GLN A 505 33.92 -8.07 9.52
C GLN A 505 34.01 -8.86 8.21
N ARG A 506 34.78 -9.95 8.21
CA ARG A 506 34.62 -11.01 7.22
C ARG A 506 33.27 -11.66 7.46
N GLU A 507 32.34 -11.51 6.54
CA GLU A 507 31.05 -12.16 6.61
C GLU A 507 31.23 -13.68 6.60
N LYS A 508 31.05 -14.30 7.76
CA LYS A 508 30.77 -15.73 7.83
C LYS A 508 29.29 -15.89 7.49
N ARG A 509 29.01 -16.44 6.32
CA ARG A 509 27.66 -16.89 5.95
C ARG A 509 27.18 -17.85 7.04
N ALA A 510 26.23 -17.42 7.86
CA ALA A 510 25.51 -18.29 8.77
C ALA A 510 24.67 -19.23 7.89
N VAL A 511 25.00 -20.52 7.89
CA VAL A 511 24.17 -21.56 7.30
C VAL A 511 22.95 -21.68 8.20
N GLY A 512 21.80 -21.19 7.73
CA GLY A 512 20.54 -21.29 8.45
C GLY A 512 20.14 -22.76 8.61
N ILE A 513 20.17 -23.26 9.83
CA ILE A 513 19.53 -24.50 10.22
C ILE A 513 18.03 -24.29 10.04
N GLY A 514 17.34 -25.20 9.33
CA GLY A 514 15.97 -25.08 8.86
C GLY A 514 15.02 -24.37 9.82
N ALA A 515 14.63 -23.18 9.48
CA ALA A 515 13.60 -22.44 10.20
C ALA A 515 12.25 -23.13 9.94
N VAL A 516 11.55 -23.44 11.02
CA VAL A 516 10.15 -23.88 10.93
C VAL A 516 9.36 -22.73 10.31
N PHE A 517 8.73 -22.99 9.15
CA PHE A 517 7.91 -22.00 8.47
C PHE A 517 6.60 -21.81 9.24
N LEU A 518 6.49 -20.75 10.04
CA LEU A 518 5.30 -20.43 10.84
C LEU A 518 4.30 -19.50 10.12
N GLY A 519 4.64 -18.99 8.95
CA GLY A 519 3.83 -17.99 8.22
C GLY A 519 3.96 -16.58 8.79
N PHE A 520 3.21 -15.63 8.20
CA PHE A 520 3.23 -14.22 8.57
C PHE A 520 2.72 -14.00 10.00
N LEU A 521 3.51 -13.34 10.82
CA LEU A 521 3.25 -13.10 12.26
C LEU A 521 3.06 -14.37 13.10
N GLY A 522 3.29 -15.57 12.54
CA GLY A 522 3.09 -16.83 13.25
C GLY A 522 3.97 -16.99 14.51
N ALA A 523 5.10 -16.31 14.55
CA ALA A 523 6.00 -16.30 15.70
C ALA A 523 5.72 -15.18 16.73
N ALA A 524 4.62 -14.43 16.60
CA ALA A 524 4.32 -13.31 17.50
C ALA A 524 4.14 -13.73 18.97
N GLY A 525 3.58 -14.90 19.20
CA GLY A 525 3.44 -15.47 20.54
C GLY A 525 4.63 -16.32 21.00
N SER A 526 5.67 -16.46 20.19
CA SER A 526 6.89 -17.20 20.51
C SER A 526 7.87 -16.30 21.27
N THR A 527 8.87 -16.92 21.91
CA THR A 527 9.94 -16.18 22.55
C THR A 527 10.73 -15.34 21.53
N MET A 528 11.38 -14.29 21.99
CA MET A 528 12.17 -13.42 21.11
C MET A 528 13.25 -14.19 20.35
N GLY A 529 13.92 -15.14 20.99
CA GLY A 529 14.93 -15.98 20.38
C GLY A 529 14.39 -16.86 19.26
N ALA A 530 13.23 -17.48 19.48
CA ALA A 530 12.57 -18.29 18.46
C ALA A 530 12.03 -17.43 17.30
N ALA A 531 11.45 -16.29 17.60
CA ALA A 531 10.92 -15.36 16.62
C ALA A 531 12.02 -14.74 15.75
N ALA A 532 13.23 -14.55 16.28
CA ALA A 532 14.37 -14.03 15.54
C ALA A 532 14.79 -14.92 14.35
N MET A 533 14.43 -16.20 14.38
CA MET A 533 14.69 -17.13 13.26
C MET A 533 13.71 -16.96 12.10
N THR A 534 12.60 -16.26 12.29
CA THR A 534 11.51 -16.09 11.30
C THR A 534 11.40 -14.66 10.76
N LEU A 535 12.40 -13.80 10.98
CA LEU A 535 12.40 -12.41 10.53
C LEU A 535 12.23 -12.27 9.01
N THR A 536 12.73 -13.23 8.25
CA THR A 536 12.63 -13.23 6.78
C THR A 536 11.21 -13.26 6.28
N VAL A 537 10.28 -13.90 6.99
CA VAL A 537 8.88 -14.02 6.59
C VAL A 537 8.21 -12.65 6.56
N GLN A 538 8.31 -11.88 7.66
CA GLN A 538 7.72 -10.55 7.76
C GLN A 538 8.40 -9.57 6.79
N ALA A 539 9.72 -9.60 6.68
CA ALA A 539 10.47 -8.74 5.77
C ALA A 539 10.15 -9.02 4.29
N ARG A 540 10.06 -10.29 3.90
CA ARG A 540 9.69 -10.67 2.53
C ARG A 540 8.26 -10.29 2.19
N LEU A 541 7.31 -10.47 3.09
CA LEU A 541 5.92 -10.12 2.83
C LEU A 541 5.69 -8.61 2.74
N LEU A 542 6.42 -7.81 3.51
CA LEU A 542 6.43 -6.36 3.32
C LEU A 542 6.89 -5.98 1.92
N LEU A 543 7.98 -6.57 1.43
CA LEU A 543 8.53 -6.29 0.11
C LEU A 543 7.64 -6.86 -1.00
N SER A 544 7.19 -8.12 -0.90
CA SER A 544 6.33 -8.75 -1.90
C SER A 544 4.97 -8.08 -2.00
N GLY A 545 4.39 -7.63 -0.89
CA GLY A 545 3.15 -6.86 -0.87
C GLY A 545 3.27 -5.56 -1.65
N ILE A 546 4.39 -4.84 -1.50
CA ILE A 546 4.67 -3.62 -2.27
C ILE A 546 4.80 -3.93 -3.77
N VAL A 547 5.51 -4.97 -4.14
CA VAL A 547 5.73 -5.38 -5.54
C VAL A 547 4.42 -5.86 -6.19
N GLN A 548 3.61 -6.67 -5.51
CA GLN A 548 2.31 -7.13 -6.03
C GLN A 548 1.35 -5.95 -6.24
N GLN A 549 1.29 -5.01 -5.32
CA GLN A 549 0.46 -3.82 -5.47
C GLN A 549 0.86 -3.00 -6.70
N GLN A 550 2.16 -2.86 -6.98
CA GLN A 550 2.65 -2.17 -8.17
C GLN A 550 2.28 -2.90 -9.47
N ASN A 551 2.39 -4.21 -9.51
CA ASN A 551 2.02 -5.01 -10.69
C ASN A 551 0.53 -4.96 -10.99
N ASN A 552 -0.30 -5.05 -9.96
CA ASN A 552 -1.75 -4.95 -10.12
C ASN A 552 -2.16 -3.56 -10.64
N LEU A 553 -1.43 -2.51 -10.26
CA LEU A 553 -1.63 -1.16 -10.79
C LEU A 553 -1.32 -1.09 -12.29
N LEU A 554 -0.19 -1.62 -12.72
CA LEU A 554 0.21 -1.59 -14.12
C LEU A 554 -0.84 -2.30 -14.98
N ARG A 555 -1.34 -3.45 -14.54
CA ARG A 555 -2.44 -4.17 -15.23
C ARG A 555 -3.75 -3.38 -15.22
N ALA A 556 -4.08 -2.74 -14.10
CA ALA A 556 -5.29 -1.93 -14.00
C ALA A 556 -5.19 -0.64 -14.84
N ILE A 557 -4.04 0.00 -14.90
CA ILE A 557 -3.79 1.17 -15.76
C ILE A 557 -3.82 0.76 -17.24
N GLU A 558 -3.23 -0.36 -17.61
CA GLU A 558 -3.28 -0.88 -18.99
C GLU A 558 -4.71 -1.22 -19.43
N ALA A 559 -5.53 -1.77 -18.52
CA ALA A 559 -6.93 -2.06 -18.76
C ALA A 559 -7.83 -0.81 -18.78
N GLN A 560 -7.44 0.26 -18.10
CA GLN A 560 -8.24 1.48 -17.94
C GLN A 560 -7.75 2.68 -18.77
N GLN A 561 -6.87 2.51 -19.73
CA GLN A 561 -6.43 3.62 -20.59
C GLN A 561 -7.58 4.36 -21.32
N HIS A 562 -8.81 3.86 -21.24
CA HIS A 562 -10.00 4.47 -21.82
C HIS A 562 -10.93 5.21 -20.85
N LEU A 563 -10.70 5.18 -19.54
CA LEU A 563 -11.56 5.82 -18.55
C LEU A 563 -10.74 6.42 -17.41
N LEU A 564 -10.28 7.63 -17.60
CA LEU A 564 -9.71 8.53 -16.59
C LEU A 564 -10.73 8.99 -15.54
N GLN A 565 -11.65 8.13 -15.12
CA GLN A 565 -12.44 8.37 -13.92
C GLN A 565 -11.75 7.69 -12.75
N LEU A 566 -11.09 8.49 -11.93
CA LEU A 566 -10.61 8.08 -10.63
C LEU A 566 -11.82 7.59 -9.83
N THR A 567 -12.01 6.28 -9.77
CA THR A 567 -13.03 5.67 -8.94
C THR A 567 -12.65 5.78 -7.47
N VAL A 568 -13.63 5.69 -6.57
CA VAL A 568 -13.38 5.67 -5.12
C VAL A 568 -12.32 4.61 -4.76
N TRP A 569 -12.47 3.40 -5.29
CA TRP A 569 -11.53 2.31 -5.06
C TRP A 569 -10.15 2.56 -5.66
N GLY A 570 -10.08 3.18 -6.83
CA GLY A 570 -8.81 3.51 -7.49
C GLY A 570 -7.98 4.52 -6.69
N ILE A 571 -8.62 5.57 -6.16
CA ILE A 571 -7.96 6.56 -5.30
C ILE A 571 -7.45 5.90 -4.02
N LYS A 572 -8.24 5.06 -3.38
CA LYS A 572 -7.85 4.35 -2.17
C LYS A 572 -6.68 3.40 -2.39
N GLN A 573 -6.65 2.68 -3.49
CA GLN A 573 -5.53 1.83 -3.86
C GLN A 573 -4.24 2.63 -4.04
N LEU A 574 -4.30 3.78 -4.70
CA LEU A 574 -3.15 4.67 -4.87
C LEU A 574 -2.63 5.19 -3.53
N GLN A 575 -3.51 5.64 -2.65
CA GLN A 575 -3.14 6.11 -1.31
C GLN A 575 -2.47 5.01 -0.50
N ALA A 576 -3.03 3.81 -0.51
CA ALA A 576 -2.47 2.66 0.20
C ALA A 576 -1.05 2.32 -0.29
N ARG A 577 -0.81 2.38 -1.59
CA ARG A 577 0.49 2.09 -2.20
C ARG A 577 1.55 3.13 -1.87
N VAL A 578 1.19 4.40 -2.00
CA VAL A 578 2.12 5.49 -1.66
C VAL A 578 2.52 5.39 -0.19
N LEU A 579 1.57 5.14 0.69
CA LEU A 579 1.83 4.97 2.13
C LEU A 579 2.74 3.76 2.41
N ALA A 580 2.52 2.64 1.74
CA ALA A 580 3.34 1.44 1.90
C ALA A 580 4.80 1.67 1.46
N VAL A 581 4.99 2.31 0.32
CA VAL A 581 6.32 2.64 -0.20
C VAL A 581 7.02 3.66 0.70
N GLU A 582 6.32 4.70 1.14
CA GLU A 582 6.86 5.72 2.04
C GLU A 582 7.36 5.10 3.35
N ARG A 583 6.57 4.23 3.96
CA ARG A 583 6.96 3.54 5.20
C ARG A 583 8.17 2.64 5.02
N TYR A 584 8.17 1.85 3.94
CA TYR A 584 9.29 0.98 3.64
C TYR A 584 10.58 1.78 3.42
N LEU A 585 10.51 2.87 2.65
CA LEU A 585 11.66 3.73 2.40
C LEU A 585 12.16 4.41 3.68
N ARG A 586 11.26 4.80 4.57
CA ARG A 586 11.63 5.38 5.87
C ARG A 586 12.40 4.37 6.72
N ASP A 587 11.92 3.12 6.80
CA ASP A 587 12.61 2.06 7.53
C ASP A 587 13.97 1.75 6.89
N GLN A 588 14.04 1.68 5.56
CA GLN A 588 15.30 1.46 4.85
C GLN A 588 16.28 2.63 5.02
N GLN A 589 15.78 3.84 5.08
CA GLN A 589 16.59 5.04 5.36
C GLN A 589 17.23 4.97 6.74
N LEU A 590 16.46 4.63 7.77
CA LEU A 590 16.98 4.44 9.14
C LEU A 590 18.04 3.34 9.18
N LEU A 591 17.77 2.20 8.56
CA LEU A 591 18.73 1.11 8.47
C LEU A 591 19.99 1.54 7.69
N GLY A 592 19.86 2.35 6.66
CA GLY A 592 20.99 2.92 5.91
C GLY A 592 21.85 3.83 6.75
N ILE A 593 21.24 4.74 7.52
CA ILE A 593 21.94 5.66 8.43
C ILE A 593 22.71 4.88 9.51
N TRP A 594 22.19 3.75 9.97
CA TRP A 594 22.85 2.89 10.97
C TRP A 594 23.88 1.91 10.38
N GLY A 595 24.09 1.93 9.06
CA GLY A 595 24.98 0.99 8.38
C GLY A 595 24.45 -0.45 8.37
N CYS A 596 23.14 -0.61 8.44
CA CYS A 596 22.43 -1.88 8.49
C CYS A 596 21.68 -2.20 7.21
N SER A 597 21.95 -1.50 6.12
CA SER A 597 21.26 -1.68 4.83
C SER A 597 21.33 -3.13 4.34
N GLY A 598 20.16 -3.69 4.01
CA GLY A 598 20.04 -5.06 3.48
C GLY A 598 20.27 -6.18 4.50
N LYS A 599 20.39 -5.86 5.79
CA LYS A 599 20.56 -6.85 6.87
C LYS A 599 19.27 -6.99 7.67
N LEU A 600 18.89 -8.22 8.00
CA LEU A 600 17.77 -8.52 8.89
C LEU A 600 18.19 -8.44 10.37
N ILE A 601 19.39 -8.87 10.67
CA ILE A 601 20.01 -8.76 11.98
C ILE A 601 21.31 -7.98 11.81
N CYS A 602 21.42 -6.88 12.51
CA CYS A 602 22.57 -6.00 12.41
C CYS A 602 23.09 -5.65 13.79
N THR A 603 24.33 -6.07 14.07
CA THR A 603 25.02 -5.67 15.29
C THR A 603 25.49 -4.22 15.19
N THR A 604 25.42 -3.47 16.29
CA THR A 604 25.90 -2.10 16.35
C THR A 604 27.04 -1.95 17.34
N ALA A 605 27.69 -0.80 17.31
CA ALA A 605 28.71 -0.43 18.29
C ALA A 605 28.14 0.41 19.47
N ALA A 606 26.83 0.62 19.50
CA ALA A 606 26.18 1.33 20.60
C ALA A 606 26.06 0.45 21.84
N PRO A 607 26.50 0.90 23.03
CA PRO A 607 26.39 0.13 24.25
C PRO A 607 24.94 0.12 24.76
N TRP A 608 24.53 -1.02 25.31
CA TRP A 608 23.25 -1.12 26.00
C TRP A 608 23.33 -0.50 27.38
N ASN A 609 22.36 0.32 27.73
CA ASN A 609 22.28 0.91 29.04
C ASN A 609 21.32 0.10 29.95
N ALA A 610 21.80 -0.30 31.12
CA ALA A 610 21.02 -1.06 32.08
C ALA A 610 19.78 -0.29 32.63
N SER A 611 19.74 1.03 32.49
CA SER A 611 18.56 1.83 32.83
C SER A 611 17.36 1.58 31.90
N TRP A 612 17.57 1.11 30.67
CA TRP A 612 16.50 0.80 29.73
C TRP A 612 15.82 -0.53 30.05
N SER A 613 16.61 -1.52 30.43
CA SER A 613 16.15 -2.80 30.99
C SER A 613 17.31 -3.47 31.70
N ASN A 614 17.10 -3.86 32.92
CA ASN A 614 18.07 -4.58 33.75
C ASN A 614 17.84 -6.10 33.75
N LYS A 615 16.97 -6.61 32.94
CA LYS A 615 16.68 -8.03 32.80
C LYS A 615 17.88 -8.77 32.23
N SER A 616 18.12 -9.98 32.72
CA SER A 616 19.16 -10.85 32.17
C SER A 616 18.82 -11.27 30.73
N LEU A 617 19.83 -11.54 29.90
CA LEU A 617 19.65 -11.99 28.52
C LEU A 617 18.72 -13.20 28.40
N ASN A 618 18.84 -14.17 29.30
CA ASN A 618 17.98 -15.35 29.27
C ASN A 618 16.51 -15.00 29.52
N LYS A 619 16.22 -14.04 30.42
CA LYS A 619 14.84 -13.58 30.63
C LYS A 619 14.28 -12.85 29.44
N ILE A 620 15.10 -12.09 28.71
CA ILE A 620 14.67 -11.36 27.52
C ILE A 620 14.44 -12.33 26.35
N TRP A 621 15.40 -13.18 26.03
CA TRP A 621 15.39 -13.98 24.82
C TRP A 621 14.59 -15.29 24.94
N ASP A 622 14.52 -15.88 26.12
CA ASP A 622 13.89 -17.21 26.33
C ASP A 622 12.48 -17.12 26.92
N ASN A 623 12.11 -16.01 27.57
CA ASN A 623 10.86 -15.90 28.31
C ASN A 623 9.95 -14.75 27.86
N MET A 624 10.41 -13.83 27.02
CA MET A 624 9.60 -12.71 26.54
C MET A 624 9.28 -12.85 25.06
N THR A 625 8.13 -12.28 24.66
CA THR A 625 7.79 -12.06 23.27
C THR A 625 8.25 -10.69 22.81
N TRP A 626 8.39 -10.49 21.49
CA TRP A 626 8.75 -9.18 20.95
C TRP A 626 7.74 -8.08 21.26
N ILE A 627 6.46 -8.43 21.37
CA ILE A 627 5.41 -7.47 21.73
C ILE A 627 5.58 -6.96 23.16
N GLU A 628 5.86 -7.85 24.10
CA GLU A 628 6.12 -7.51 25.49
C GLU A 628 7.39 -6.67 25.65
N TRP A 629 8.45 -7.08 24.93
CA TRP A 629 9.71 -6.34 24.90
C TRP A 629 9.54 -4.93 24.31
N ASP A 630 8.81 -4.78 23.21
CA ASP A 630 8.52 -3.48 22.61
C ASP A 630 7.79 -2.54 23.59
N ARG A 631 6.83 -3.05 24.34
CA ARG A 631 6.14 -2.26 25.37
C ARG A 631 7.09 -1.79 26.46
N GLU A 632 8.04 -2.62 26.86
CA GLU A 632 9.00 -2.29 27.92
C GLU A 632 9.99 -1.20 27.48
N ILE A 633 10.50 -1.27 26.26
CA ILE A 633 11.51 -0.33 25.75
C ILE A 633 10.95 0.85 24.96
N ASN A 634 9.65 0.93 24.76
CA ASN A 634 9.03 1.95 23.89
C ASN A 634 9.41 3.39 24.25
N ASN A 635 9.53 3.69 25.55
CA ASN A 635 9.92 5.02 26.04
C ASN A 635 11.39 5.37 25.74
N TYR A 636 12.23 4.39 25.48
CA TYR A 636 13.67 4.56 25.25
C TYR A 636 14.05 4.44 23.78
N THR A 637 13.11 4.11 22.91
CA THR A 637 13.37 3.84 21.48
C THR A 637 14.04 5.01 20.76
N SER A 638 13.58 6.23 21.00
CA SER A 638 14.16 7.43 20.39
C SER A 638 15.61 7.67 20.87
N ILE A 639 15.89 7.42 22.13
CA ILE A 639 17.24 7.54 22.71
C ILE A 639 18.16 6.48 22.10
N ILE A 640 17.68 5.25 21.98
CA ILE A 640 18.43 4.14 21.38
C ILE A 640 18.75 4.43 19.92
N TYR A 641 17.80 4.96 19.17
CA TYR A 641 18.00 5.30 17.76
C TYR A 641 19.05 6.40 17.57
N SER A 642 19.02 7.45 18.38
CA SER A 642 20.04 8.51 18.32
C SER A 642 21.42 8.01 18.71
N LEU A 643 21.53 7.12 19.70
CA LEU A 643 22.82 6.52 20.07
C LEU A 643 23.37 5.58 18.98
N ILE A 644 22.53 4.85 18.28
CA ILE A 644 22.96 4.02 17.15
C ILE A 644 23.49 4.91 16.03
N GLU A 645 22.83 6.01 15.72
CA GLU A 645 23.24 6.96 14.70
C GLU A 645 24.55 7.62 15.07
N GLU A 646 24.71 8.10 16.29
CA GLU A 646 25.94 8.70 16.78
C GLU A 646 27.11 7.70 16.74
N SER A 647 26.87 6.48 17.19
CA SER A 647 27.86 5.39 17.15
C SER A 647 28.27 5.06 15.72
N GLN A 648 27.37 5.07 14.77
CA GLN A 648 27.66 4.83 13.35
C GLN A 648 28.46 5.98 12.74
N ASN A 649 28.10 7.23 13.04
CA ASN A 649 28.86 8.40 12.58
C ASN A 649 30.30 8.38 13.10
N GLN A 650 30.50 8.00 14.36
CA GLN A 650 31.83 7.85 14.94
C GLN A 650 32.61 6.72 14.27
N GLN A 651 31.97 5.61 13.96
CA GLN A 651 32.59 4.49 13.27
C GLN A 651 32.97 4.85 11.84
N GLU A 652 32.14 5.57 11.10
CA GLU A 652 32.44 6.06 9.75
C GLU A 652 33.64 7.01 9.73
N LYS A 653 33.72 7.92 10.70
CA LYS A 653 34.88 8.78 10.87
C LYS A 653 36.17 7.98 11.12
N ASN A 654 36.09 6.99 12.00
CA ASN A 654 37.22 6.10 12.27
C ASN A 654 37.64 5.29 11.05
N GLU A 655 36.70 4.82 10.24
CA GLU A 655 36.98 4.11 8.98
C GLU A 655 37.61 5.03 7.94
N GLN A 656 37.17 6.28 7.80
CA GLN A 656 37.76 7.27 6.94
C GLN A 656 39.19 7.60 7.35
N GLU A 657 39.47 7.79 8.64
CA GLU A 657 40.79 8.01 9.18
C GLU A 657 41.73 6.80 8.91
N LEU A 658 41.22 5.57 9.07
CA LEU A 658 41.97 4.35 8.74
C LEU A 658 42.25 4.22 7.25
N LEU A 659 41.27 4.58 6.41
CA LEU A 659 41.45 4.58 4.94
C LEU A 659 42.49 5.63 4.48
N GLU A 660 42.50 6.79 5.13
CA GLU A 660 43.53 7.79 4.88
C GLU A 660 44.93 7.29 5.30
N LEU A 661 45.03 6.65 6.47
CA LEU A 661 46.28 6.01 6.91
C LEU A 661 46.71 4.89 5.96
N ASP A 662 45.81 4.11 5.43
CA ASP A 662 46.09 3.06 4.45
C ASP A 662 46.47 3.63 3.08
N LYS A 663 45.90 4.74 2.66
CA LYS A 663 46.36 5.51 1.49
C LYS A 663 47.77 6.02 1.70
N TRP A 664 48.11 6.53 2.88
CA TRP A 664 49.48 6.92 3.23
C TRP A 664 50.44 5.71 3.21
N ALA A 665 50.03 4.59 3.77
CA ALA A 665 50.80 3.36 3.75
C ALA A 665 51.01 2.82 2.31
N SER A 666 49.99 2.94 1.47
CA SER A 666 50.13 2.56 0.04
C SER A 666 51.03 3.51 -0.75
N LEU A 667 51.03 4.82 -0.43
CA LEU A 667 51.96 5.79 -0.95
C LEU A 667 53.42 5.46 -0.55
N TRP A 668 53.65 5.06 0.72
CA TRP A 668 54.97 4.60 1.18
C TRP A 668 55.37 3.28 0.53
N ASN A 669 54.47 2.36 0.21
CA ASN A 669 54.75 1.15 -0.55
C ASN A 669 55.08 1.45 -2.03
N TRP A 670 54.51 2.53 -2.59
CA TRP A 670 54.92 3.00 -3.94
C TRP A 670 56.34 3.60 -3.94
N PHE A 671 56.78 4.18 -2.81
CA PHE A 671 58.15 4.59 -2.52
C PHE A 671 59.04 3.42 -2.06
N ASP A 672 58.87 2.25 -2.66
CA ASP A 672 59.81 1.15 -2.42
C ASP A 672 61.18 1.56 -2.94
N ILE A 673 62.01 2.02 -2.00
CA ILE A 673 63.38 2.51 -2.23
C ILE A 673 64.20 1.51 -3.06
N THR A 674 63.91 0.22 -2.94
CA THR A 674 64.60 -0.84 -3.69
C THR A 674 64.23 -0.83 -5.17
N LYS A 675 62.98 -0.54 -5.53
CA LYS A 675 62.59 -0.39 -6.95
C LYS A 675 63.06 0.91 -7.54
N TRP A 676 63.09 2.00 -6.76
CA TRP A 676 63.60 3.28 -7.22
C TRP A 676 65.09 3.24 -7.42
N LEU A 677 65.87 2.59 -6.54
CA LEU A 677 67.28 2.29 -6.72
C LEU A 677 67.56 1.44 -7.95
N TRP A 678 66.69 0.51 -8.31
CA TRP A 678 66.78 -0.28 -9.52
C TRP A 678 66.58 0.57 -10.78
N TYR A 679 65.64 1.48 -10.82
CA TYR A 679 65.46 2.41 -11.93
C TYR A 679 66.60 3.41 -12.06
N ILE A 680 67.14 3.91 -10.97
CA ILE A 680 68.39 4.76 -10.97
C ILE A 680 69.52 3.98 -11.51
N LYS A 681 69.74 2.72 -11.11
CA LYS A 681 70.81 1.85 -11.63
C LYS A 681 70.68 1.62 -13.12
N ILE A 682 69.49 1.38 -13.65
CA ILE A 682 69.23 1.27 -15.08
C ILE A 682 69.52 2.59 -15.80
N PHE A 683 69.07 3.71 -15.27
CA PHE A 683 69.33 5.04 -15.83
C PHE A 683 70.84 5.35 -15.90
N ILE A 684 71.60 5.08 -14.84
CA ILE A 684 73.08 5.25 -14.82
C ILE A 684 73.73 4.31 -15.83
N MET A 685 73.30 3.07 -15.98
CA MET A 685 73.83 2.15 -16.99
C MET A 685 73.54 2.62 -18.41
N ILE A 686 72.36 3.14 -18.70
CA ILE A 686 72.03 3.66 -20.05
C ILE A 686 72.87 4.92 -20.35
N VAL A 687 72.96 5.85 -19.44
CA VAL A 687 73.71 7.07 -19.57
C VAL A 687 75.24 6.74 -19.70
N GLY A 688 75.73 5.84 -18.85
CA GLY A 688 77.08 5.36 -18.91
C GLY A 688 77.46 4.61 -20.22
N GLY A 689 76.50 3.81 -20.72
CA GLY A 689 76.62 3.13 -22.02
C GLY A 689 76.57 4.13 -23.19
N LEU A 690 75.74 5.17 -23.16
CA LEU A 690 75.79 6.21 -24.20
C LEU A 690 77.03 7.04 -24.19
N ILE A 691 77.60 7.36 -23.02
CA ILE A 691 78.88 8.04 -22.88
C ILE A 691 80.04 7.14 -23.34
N GLY A 692 79.99 5.85 -22.98
CA GLY A 692 80.96 4.87 -23.43
C GLY A 692 80.95 4.70 -24.95
N LEU A 693 79.78 4.60 -25.57
CA LEU A 693 79.65 4.56 -27.03
C LEU A 693 80.21 5.84 -27.70
N ARG A 694 79.90 6.99 -27.08
CA ARG A 694 80.43 8.26 -27.60
C ARG A 694 81.93 8.35 -27.50
N ILE A 695 82.57 7.86 -26.42
CA ILE A 695 84.03 7.74 -26.28
C ILE A 695 84.61 6.79 -27.33
N VAL A 696 83.97 5.63 -27.54
CA VAL A 696 84.37 4.66 -28.57
C VAL A 696 84.28 5.28 -29.95
N PHE A 697 83.21 5.98 -30.30
CA PHE A 697 83.08 6.71 -31.57
C PHE A 697 84.08 7.84 -31.70
N SER A 698 84.48 8.55 -30.65
CA SER A 698 85.46 9.60 -30.64
C SER A 698 86.85 8.99 -30.84
N VAL A 699 87.18 7.88 -30.18
CA VAL A 699 88.39 7.15 -30.36
C VAL A 699 88.49 6.55 -31.77
N LEU A 700 87.44 5.96 -32.28
CA LEU A 700 87.35 5.48 -33.64
C LEU A 700 87.57 6.59 -34.70
N SER A 701 87.00 7.77 -34.44
CA SER A 701 87.20 8.97 -35.25
C SER A 701 88.65 9.44 -35.25
N ILE A 702 89.31 9.42 -34.07
CA ILE A 702 90.67 9.76 -33.93
C ILE A 702 91.53 8.71 -34.63
N VAL A 703 91.31 7.41 -34.45
CA VAL A 703 91.98 6.32 -35.11
C VAL A 703 91.83 6.41 -36.63
N ASN A 704 90.61 6.73 -37.10
CA ASN A 704 90.29 6.92 -38.50
C ASN A 704 90.99 8.17 -39.07
N ARG A 705 91.19 9.24 -38.28
CA ARG A 705 92.00 10.43 -38.65
C ARG A 705 93.49 10.13 -38.65
N VAL A 706 93.99 9.26 -37.78
CA VAL A 706 95.43 8.82 -37.76
C VAL A 706 95.74 7.82 -38.88
N ARG A 707 94.72 7.00 -39.31
CA ARG A 707 94.85 6.01 -40.37
C ARG A 707 94.76 6.65 -41.77
N GLN A 708 94.15 7.84 -41.94
CA GLN A 708 94.23 8.66 -43.13
C GLN A 708 95.44 9.62 -42.97
N GLY A 709 96.59 9.02 -43.08
CA GLY A 709 97.92 9.61 -43.03
C GLY A 709 98.06 10.85 -43.88
N TYR A 710 98.68 11.76 -43.21
CA TYR A 710 99.53 12.72 -43.77
C TYR A 710 99.55 12.87 -45.32
N SER A 711 99.01 14.01 -45.77
CA SER A 711 99.77 14.75 -46.80
C SER A 711 99.32 16.22 -46.76
N PRO A 712 100.23 17.07 -46.82
CA PRO A 712 100.06 18.50 -46.64
C PRO A 712 99.93 19.26 -47.95
N LEU A 713 99.50 20.47 -47.89
CA LEU A 713 99.56 21.58 -48.78
C LEU A 713 98.94 21.42 -50.18
N SER A 714 98.20 22.31 -50.69
CA SER A 714 98.33 23.69 -50.93
C SER A 714 97.16 24.25 -51.73
N PHE A 715 96.89 25.53 -51.52
CA PHE A 715 96.76 26.62 -52.40
C PHE A 715 95.57 26.70 -53.41
N GLN A 716 94.81 27.76 -53.16
CA GLN A 716 94.48 28.85 -54.09
C GLN A 716 93.48 28.53 -55.18
N THR A 717 92.49 29.33 -55.11
CA THR A 717 92.18 30.61 -55.66
C THR A 717 91.15 30.55 -56.83
N HIS A 718 90.40 31.51 -56.79
CA HIS A 718 89.68 32.26 -57.83
C HIS A 718 88.17 32.00 -58.05
N LEU A 719 87.50 33.03 -57.66
CA LEU A 719 86.30 33.65 -58.28
C LEU A 719 86.47 33.80 -59.77
N PRO A 720 85.53 34.10 -60.74
CA PRO A 720 84.46 35.07 -60.45
C PRO A 720 83.10 34.85 -61.11
N ALA A 721 82.15 35.54 -60.62
CA ALA A 721 81.19 36.44 -61.26
C ALA A 721 80.31 35.94 -62.47
N SER A 722 79.07 36.14 -62.52
CA SER A 722 78.36 37.26 -62.84
C SER A 722 76.86 36.96 -63.31
N ARG A 723 76.10 37.93 -63.03
CA ARG A 723 74.97 38.41 -63.72
C ARG A 723 73.55 37.67 -63.63
N GLY A 724 72.75 38.34 -63.00
CA GLY A 724 71.33 38.60 -63.00
C GLY A 724 70.69 38.80 -64.39
N PRO A 725 69.46 39.25 -64.62
CA PRO A 725 68.66 40.07 -63.70
C PRO A 725 67.21 39.62 -63.72
N ASP A 726 66.39 40.25 -62.95
CA ASP A 726 65.24 41.12 -63.04
C ASP A 726 64.05 40.73 -62.10
N ARG A 727 63.77 41.74 -61.41
CA ARG A 727 62.66 42.26 -60.58
C ARG A 727 61.31 42.07 -61.20
N PRO A 728 60.15 42.49 -60.54
CA PRO A 728 60.01 43.26 -59.29
C PRO A 728 58.75 42.91 -58.40
N GLY A 729 58.71 43.57 -57.31
CA GLY A 729 57.64 44.08 -56.52
C GLY A 729 57.18 43.35 -55.31
N GLY A 730 57.15 43.85 -54.21
CA GLY A 730 57.11 45.13 -53.54
C GLY A 730 56.87 44.90 -52.10
N ILE A 731 57.53 45.67 -51.29
CA ILE A 731 57.11 46.48 -50.13
C ILE A 731 56.65 45.73 -48.88
N GLU A 732 57.09 45.99 -47.73
CA GLU A 732 57.78 46.84 -46.79
C GLU A 732 57.79 46.24 -45.44
N GLU A 733 58.49 46.41 -44.59
CA GLU A 733 59.40 47.25 -43.78
C GLU A 733 59.49 46.54 -42.40
N GLU A 734 60.36 46.63 -41.66
CA GLU A 734 61.49 47.31 -41.04
C GLU A 734 62.05 46.41 -39.90
N GLY A 735 63.20 46.39 -39.62
CA GLY A 735 64.34 47.18 -39.24
C GLY A 735 65.08 46.52 -38.10
N GLY A 736 66.22 46.32 -38.18
CA GLY A 736 67.43 46.99 -37.82
C GLY A 736 68.17 46.28 -36.70
N GLU A 737 69.34 46.09 -36.94
CA GLU A 737 70.61 46.51 -36.63
C GLU A 737 71.44 45.66 -35.68
N ARG A 738 72.52 45.14 -36.13
CA ARG A 738 73.89 45.50 -35.93
C ARG A 738 74.41 45.14 -34.56
N ASP A 739 75.57 44.78 -34.32
CA ASP A 739 76.89 44.67 -35.06
C ASP A 739 77.90 43.93 -34.15
N ARG A 740 78.81 43.28 -34.82
CA ARG A 740 80.28 43.33 -34.56
C ARG A 740 80.80 43.20 -33.11
N ASP A 741 81.80 42.60 -32.82
CA ASP A 741 83.09 42.24 -33.42
C ASP A 741 83.93 41.46 -32.43
N ARG A 742 84.80 40.71 -32.99
CA ARG A 742 86.22 40.49 -32.68
C ARG A 742 86.72 39.61 -31.56
N SER A 743 87.29 38.65 -32.10
CA SER A 743 88.62 38.12 -31.98
C SER A 743 89.26 37.69 -30.67
N GLY A 744 89.45 36.50 -30.63
CA GLY A 744 90.71 35.71 -30.37
C GLY A 744 91.22 35.77 -28.94
N PRO A 745 92.12 34.89 -28.56
CA PRO A 745 92.59 33.74 -29.26
C PRO A 745 92.51 32.40 -28.49
N LEU A 746 92.77 31.35 -29.28
CA LEU A 746 93.30 30.07 -28.91
C LEU A 746 93.71 29.87 -27.44
N VAL A 747 93.02 29.00 -26.74
CA VAL A 747 93.69 27.95 -25.94
C VAL A 747 92.78 26.70 -26.02
N ASN A 748 93.31 25.78 -26.70
CA ASN A 748 93.32 24.39 -26.40
C ASN A 748 92.07 23.66 -26.08
N GLY A 749 91.86 22.90 -26.92
CA GLY A 749 91.71 21.56 -26.47
C GLY A 749 90.25 21.01 -26.51
N PHE A 750 90.32 19.84 -26.71
CA PHE A 750 89.31 18.83 -26.62
C PHE A 750 88.00 19.16 -25.80
N LEU A 751 88.14 19.95 -24.73
CA LEU A 751 87.02 20.45 -23.89
C LEU A 751 86.17 21.52 -24.58
N ALA A 752 86.83 22.37 -25.44
CA ALA A 752 86.05 23.43 -26.13
C ALA A 752 85.23 22.87 -27.29
N LEU A 753 85.65 21.84 -27.93
CA LEU A 753 84.94 21.12 -28.96
C LEU A 753 83.76 20.36 -28.40
N ILE A 754 83.93 19.73 -27.24
CA ILE A 754 82.78 19.06 -26.49
C ILE A 754 81.82 20.12 -25.99
N TRP A 755 82.30 21.28 -25.56
CA TRP A 755 81.41 22.35 -25.04
C TRP A 755 80.55 23.00 -26.14
N VAL A 756 81.10 23.18 -27.31
CA VAL A 756 80.43 23.70 -28.50
C VAL A 756 79.40 22.68 -29.01
N ASP A 757 79.70 21.42 -29.08
CA ASP A 757 78.78 20.37 -29.45
C ASP A 757 77.74 20.14 -28.40
N LEU A 758 78.09 20.21 -27.11
CA LEU A 758 77.12 20.13 -26.03
C LEU A 758 76.17 21.33 -26.03
N ARG A 759 76.69 22.55 -26.29
CA ARG A 759 75.90 23.76 -26.41
C ARG A 759 74.98 23.70 -27.63
N SER A 760 75.46 23.22 -28.76
CA SER A 760 74.62 23.06 -29.97
C SER A 760 73.56 21.98 -29.76
N LEU A 761 73.90 20.89 -29.06
CA LEU A 761 72.93 19.81 -28.74
C LEU A 761 71.93 20.29 -27.67
N PHE A 762 72.37 21.09 -26.70
CA PHE A 762 71.54 21.69 -25.70
C PHE A 762 70.58 22.73 -26.30
N LEU A 763 71.04 23.58 -27.20
CA LEU A 763 70.25 24.54 -27.95
C LEU A 763 69.30 23.85 -28.90
N PHE A 764 69.70 22.83 -29.61
CA PHE A 764 68.91 22.00 -30.47
C PHE A 764 67.78 21.27 -29.65
N SER A 765 68.19 20.68 -28.53
CA SER A 765 67.28 20.02 -27.59
C SER A 765 66.28 21.03 -26.97
N TYR A 766 66.76 22.23 -26.60
CA TYR A 766 65.92 23.31 -26.07
C TYR A 766 64.96 23.84 -27.13
N HIS A 767 65.37 24.04 -28.36
CA HIS A 767 64.47 24.45 -29.42
C HIS A 767 63.42 23.37 -29.76
N ARG A 768 63.86 22.11 -29.79
CA ARG A 768 62.91 21.00 -30.01
C ARG A 768 61.96 20.80 -28.85
N LEU A 769 62.43 20.95 -27.61
CA LEU A 769 61.60 20.88 -26.42
C LEU A 769 60.60 22.03 -26.36
N ARG A 770 61.06 23.25 -26.74
CA ARG A 770 60.21 24.43 -26.85
C ARG A 770 59.17 24.26 -27.95
N ASP A 771 59.54 23.74 -29.11
CA ASP A 771 58.63 23.48 -30.21
C ASP A 771 57.62 22.38 -29.83
N LEU A 772 58.08 21.36 -29.12
CA LEU A 772 57.23 20.29 -28.59
C LEU A 772 56.25 20.80 -27.52
N LEU A 773 56.74 21.67 -26.63
CA LEU A 773 55.90 22.35 -25.65
C LEU A 773 54.86 23.28 -26.31
N LEU A 774 55.24 23.99 -27.37
CA LEU A 774 54.29 24.83 -28.13
C LEU A 774 53.29 23.99 -28.92
N ILE A 775 53.67 22.85 -29.44
CA ILE A 775 52.74 21.90 -30.08
C ILE A 775 51.82 21.30 -29.03
N VAL A 776 52.35 20.88 -27.87
CA VAL A 776 51.54 20.34 -26.77
C VAL A 776 50.59 21.40 -26.22
N THR A 777 51.02 22.64 -26.02
CA THR A 777 50.13 23.72 -25.60
C THR A 777 49.05 24.01 -26.62
N ARG A 778 49.33 24.01 -27.92
CA ARG A 778 48.32 24.14 -28.99
C ARG A 778 47.40 22.94 -29.07
N ILE A 779 47.89 21.72 -28.86
CA ILE A 779 47.08 20.50 -28.78
C ILE A 779 46.19 20.55 -27.54
N VAL A 780 46.72 20.97 -26.39
CA VAL A 780 45.96 21.14 -25.17
C VAL A 780 44.92 22.25 -25.30
N GLU A 781 45.25 23.34 -26.02
CA GLU A 781 44.27 24.42 -26.26
C GLU A 781 43.20 24.03 -27.28
N LEU A 782 43.55 23.24 -28.31
CA LEU A 782 42.59 22.65 -29.27
C LEU A 782 41.76 21.51 -28.66
N LEU A 783 42.38 20.69 -27.82
CA LEU A 783 41.70 19.67 -27.02
C LEU A 783 40.87 20.32 -25.91
N GLY A 784 41.29 21.44 -25.34
CA GLY A 784 40.57 22.15 -24.30
C GLY A 784 39.27 22.75 -24.78
N ARG A 785 39.17 23.26 -25.98
CA ARG A 785 37.95 23.84 -26.55
C ARG A 785 37.00 22.79 -27.15
N ARG A 786 37.51 21.79 -27.83
CA ARG A 786 36.73 20.67 -28.37
C ARG A 786 36.59 19.50 -27.38
N GLY A 787 37.61 19.29 -26.53
CA GLY A 787 37.56 18.24 -25.52
C GLY A 787 36.54 18.53 -24.39
N TRP A 788 36.33 19.80 -24.05
CA TRP A 788 35.29 20.18 -23.08
C TRP A 788 33.86 19.90 -23.62
N GLU A 789 33.63 20.15 -24.89
CA GLU A 789 32.37 19.80 -25.55
C GLU A 789 32.21 18.28 -25.63
N VAL A 790 33.27 17.55 -25.95
CA VAL A 790 33.23 16.07 -25.96
C VAL A 790 33.14 15.49 -24.55
N LEU A 791 33.78 16.06 -23.55
CA LEU A 791 33.68 15.64 -22.14
C LEU A 791 32.24 15.94 -21.60
N LYS A 792 31.66 17.06 -21.96
CA LYS A 792 30.27 17.41 -21.63
C LYS A 792 29.30 16.47 -22.32
N TYR A 793 29.58 16.09 -23.56
CA TYR A 793 28.83 15.09 -24.30
C TYR A 793 28.96 13.69 -23.67
N TRP A 794 30.19 13.29 -23.31
CA TRP A 794 30.47 12.03 -22.62
C TRP A 794 29.84 12.00 -21.22
N TRP A 795 29.85 13.12 -20.51
CA TRP A 795 29.21 13.23 -19.21
C TRP A 795 27.70 13.08 -19.31
N ASN A 796 27.08 13.72 -20.28
CA ASN A 796 25.65 13.58 -20.53
C ASN A 796 25.30 12.16 -21.01
N LEU A 797 26.16 11.53 -21.78
CA LEU A 797 26.02 10.14 -22.21
C LEU A 797 26.18 9.18 -21.03
N LEU A 798 27.14 9.40 -20.15
CA LEU A 798 27.34 8.62 -18.92
C LEU A 798 26.16 8.79 -17.93
N GLN A 799 25.62 10.00 -17.84
CA GLN A 799 24.44 10.28 -17.01
C GLN A 799 23.20 9.59 -17.57
N TYR A 800 23.02 9.64 -18.87
CA TYR A 800 21.96 8.91 -19.57
C TYR A 800 22.13 7.39 -19.40
N TRP A 801 23.32 6.88 -19.54
CA TRP A 801 23.67 5.47 -19.32
C TRP A 801 23.45 5.02 -17.88
N SER A 802 23.83 5.85 -16.93
CA SER A 802 23.61 5.58 -15.51
C SER A 802 22.10 5.49 -15.20
N GLN A 803 21.30 6.36 -15.82
CA GLN A 803 19.86 6.38 -15.65
C GLN A 803 19.20 5.18 -16.32
N GLU A 804 19.61 4.81 -17.52
CA GLU A 804 19.10 3.66 -18.26
C GLU A 804 19.51 2.33 -17.61
N LEU A 805 20.73 2.22 -17.11
CA LEU A 805 21.21 1.08 -16.31
C LEU A 805 20.43 0.96 -15.00
N LYS A 806 20.17 2.09 -14.33
CA LYS A 806 19.34 2.12 -13.12
C LYS A 806 17.91 1.67 -13.39
N ASN A 807 17.30 2.15 -14.46
CA ASN A 807 15.96 1.75 -14.88
C ASN A 807 15.91 0.28 -15.31
N SER A 808 16.92 -0.19 -16.01
CA SER A 808 17.03 -1.60 -16.42
C SER A 808 17.32 -2.52 -15.24
N ALA A 809 18.14 -2.10 -14.27
CA ALA A 809 18.38 -2.85 -13.04
C ALA A 809 17.13 -2.91 -12.15
N VAL A 810 16.40 -1.81 -12.04
CA VAL A 810 15.10 -1.78 -11.32
C VAL A 810 14.07 -2.66 -12.01
N SER A 811 14.00 -2.63 -13.33
CA SER A 811 13.13 -3.51 -14.12
C SER A 811 13.51 -4.99 -13.94
N LEU A 812 14.79 -5.30 -13.91
CA LEU A 812 15.29 -6.67 -13.69
C LEU A 812 15.02 -7.15 -12.26
N LEU A 813 15.24 -6.28 -11.26
CA LEU A 813 14.92 -6.57 -9.86
C LEU A 813 13.41 -6.79 -9.66
N ASN A 814 12.58 -5.97 -10.30
CA ASN A 814 11.13 -6.16 -10.26
C ASN A 814 10.71 -7.46 -10.95
N ALA A 815 11.29 -7.79 -12.10
CA ALA A 815 11.02 -9.02 -12.83
C ALA A 815 11.47 -10.26 -12.04
N THR A 816 12.63 -10.21 -11.39
CA THR A 816 13.13 -11.32 -10.56
C THR A 816 12.33 -11.47 -9.25
N ALA A 817 11.90 -10.36 -8.64
CA ALA A 817 11.07 -10.40 -7.45
C ALA A 817 9.69 -11.01 -7.75
N VAL A 818 9.10 -10.68 -8.91
CA VAL A 818 7.84 -11.30 -9.37
C VAL A 818 8.02 -12.79 -9.68
N ALA A 819 9.13 -13.16 -10.32
CA ALA A 819 9.42 -14.56 -10.66
C ALA A 819 9.64 -15.43 -9.41
N VAL A 820 10.26 -14.88 -8.37
CA VAL A 820 10.45 -15.58 -7.08
C VAL A 820 9.12 -15.73 -6.32
N ALA A 821 8.19 -14.79 -6.50
CA ALA A 821 6.87 -14.84 -5.86
C ALA A 821 5.89 -15.82 -6.55
N GLU A 822 6.04 -16.08 -7.86
CA GLU A 822 5.11 -16.90 -8.66
C GLU A 822 5.58 -18.35 -8.93
N GLY A 823 6.77 -18.74 -8.46
CA GLY A 823 7.30 -20.10 -8.62
C GLY A 823 8.20 -20.31 -9.86
N THR A 824 8.89 -21.44 -9.88
CA THR A 824 10.04 -21.72 -10.76
C THR A 824 9.75 -21.78 -12.26
N ASP A 825 8.50 -21.96 -12.68
CA ASP A 825 8.17 -22.12 -14.11
C ASP A 825 8.25 -20.84 -14.94
N ARG A 826 8.20 -19.68 -14.30
CA ARG A 826 8.32 -18.38 -14.99
C ARG A 826 9.74 -17.79 -15.00
N VAL A 827 10.67 -18.40 -14.27
CA VAL A 827 12.07 -17.92 -14.22
C VAL A 827 12.73 -17.94 -15.60
N ILE A 828 12.42 -18.96 -16.40
CA ILE A 828 12.97 -19.10 -17.76
C ILE A 828 12.42 -18.01 -18.70
N GLU A 829 11.16 -17.67 -18.58
CA GLU A 829 10.53 -16.61 -19.39
C GLU A 829 11.05 -15.22 -19.02
N VAL A 830 11.29 -14.98 -17.74
CA VAL A 830 11.87 -13.73 -17.23
C VAL A 830 13.33 -13.57 -17.65
N LEU A 831 14.12 -14.65 -17.60
CA LEU A 831 15.48 -14.67 -18.11
C LEU A 831 15.55 -14.38 -19.61
N GLN A 832 14.64 -14.94 -20.41
CA GLN A 832 14.55 -14.65 -21.83
C GLN A 832 14.15 -13.19 -22.11
N ARG A 833 13.26 -12.59 -21.32
CA ARG A 833 12.91 -11.16 -21.40
C ARG A 833 14.09 -10.28 -21.01
N ALA A 834 14.80 -10.63 -19.94
CA ALA A 834 15.98 -9.91 -19.49
C ALA A 834 17.11 -9.93 -20.54
N VAL A 835 17.37 -11.08 -21.14
CA VAL A 835 18.34 -11.21 -22.25
C VAL A 835 17.91 -10.39 -23.46
N ARG A 836 16.65 -10.38 -23.83
CA ARG A 836 16.14 -9.52 -24.92
C ARG A 836 16.30 -8.03 -24.59
N THR A 837 16.04 -7.63 -23.38
CA THR A 837 16.19 -6.24 -22.93
C THR A 837 17.66 -5.81 -23.01
N ILE A 838 18.58 -6.66 -22.56
CA ILE A 838 20.03 -6.42 -22.65
C ILE A 838 20.50 -6.36 -24.10
N LEU A 839 20.00 -7.21 -24.98
CA LEU A 839 20.34 -7.22 -26.40
C LEU A 839 19.78 -6.00 -27.17
N HIS A 840 18.74 -5.33 -26.65
CA HIS A 840 18.20 -4.09 -27.21
C HIS A 840 18.93 -2.82 -26.74
N ILE A 841 19.77 -2.90 -25.69
CA ILE A 841 20.57 -1.77 -25.21
C ILE A 841 21.46 -1.19 -26.34
N PRO A 842 22.20 -1.98 -27.13
CA PRO A 842 23.00 -1.42 -28.22
C PRO A 842 22.18 -0.69 -29.29
N ARG A 843 20.97 -1.13 -29.58
CA ARG A 843 20.07 -0.44 -30.55
C ARG A 843 19.57 0.91 -30.03
N ARG A 844 19.24 1.00 -28.75
CA ARG A 844 18.82 2.26 -28.11
C ARG A 844 19.99 3.26 -28.00
N ILE A 845 21.21 2.75 -27.77
CA ILE A 845 22.41 3.57 -27.77
C ILE A 845 22.65 4.18 -29.15
N ARG A 846 22.51 3.38 -30.22
CA ARG A 846 22.64 3.86 -31.60
C ARG A 846 21.62 4.94 -31.93
N GLN A 847 20.35 4.75 -31.54
CA GLN A 847 19.29 5.74 -31.71
C GLN A 847 19.51 7.02 -30.87
N GLY A 848 20.10 6.90 -29.68
CA GLY A 848 20.50 8.05 -28.87
C GLY A 848 21.65 8.84 -29.48
N LEU A 849 22.63 8.14 -30.07
CA LEU A 849 23.73 8.76 -30.81
C LEU A 849 23.27 9.45 -32.11
N GLU A 850 22.33 8.86 -32.83
CA GLU A 850 21.73 9.47 -34.03
C GLU A 850 20.94 10.74 -33.72
N ARG A 851 20.22 10.79 -32.56
CA ARG A 851 19.51 11.99 -32.10
C ARG A 851 20.42 13.09 -31.55
N ALA A 852 21.62 12.76 -31.12
CA ALA A 852 22.59 13.74 -30.62
C ALA A 852 23.52 14.28 -31.71
N LEU A 853 23.55 13.65 -32.89
CA LEU A 853 24.31 14.08 -34.07
C LEU A 853 23.47 14.91 -35.08
N LEU A 854 22.15 14.90 -34.91
CA LEU A 854 21.21 15.80 -35.57
C LEU A 854 20.89 16.99 -34.67
#